data_44b6239f64d5590ef4f7d7324ff019f2
#
_entry.id   44b6239f64d5590ef4f7d7324ff019f2
#
_cell.length_a   1.000
_cell.length_b   1.000
_cell.length_c   1.000
_cell.angle_alpha   90.00
_cell.angle_beta   90.00
_cell.angle_gamma   90.00
#
_symmetry.space_group_name_H-M   'P 1'
#
loop_
_entity.id
_entity.type
_entity.pdbx_description
1 polymer ?
#
loop_
_entity_poly.entity_id
_entity_poly.type
_entity_poly.pdbx_seq_one_letter_code
_entity_poly.pdbx_strand_id
1 'polypeptide(L)'
;MSEFPILFSPIKLGPLEIKNRIGGSCTTTGGADQNGYIREECIYSYAARSEGGAGFITIECTFATDWGAKTTSFGNPRISGRSYYEGQSNLAEGIKQCGAKAFIQITPSFGRQGSGRISGETPGAPSAIPSERPQDYEQRIMPRGYETKSQTMGRTTVPKVLTVEEIEYMENTFANAVAGARICGYDAVEFHSPHGYLIHQFLSPRSNQRNDYYGGSLENRFRFLRNLLISARRRVGPDFCLGIRLSGDEHMPGSIHEDELIQVAKWCEDLGANYIHLSDGSYEARKWFFPQDPFCFIAHAKNFKKELKIPLIVPGQHDPYLAEEVLRKGWADAITMGRQLVADQRTPQKWQEGRVDEVVRCLRCNVCLARFNRGLAIRCAVNPNIGREKYDPKYTTSDTAQALRPLPEPFMPPCQNTCPAGLDINAYVLMASRGYMDEAYRYLKQSTPFPGVLGRVCPHPCETECNRGKLDDPIAINDIKRYIADWVMENGLPDYLKKQCLPEKLPITKKEKIAVVGSGPAGLTAAYFLIKKGYAVTVFEAAPVAGGMMAFGVPEHRLPRKVVEWEINSIKKMGVAIKTNSAVKNPEDLLKKGYNAVFMAVGSQNSAKLNVAGEDAKGVIQALSFLKDVNSGKKPAVGKKVVVIGGGSVAMDAATCALRLGAGSVQLVCLECSHDEMPAQVEEIEQAIEEGIKVDMSWGPKSIITSGGKAKGVDLKRCVSCYTKSGAFSPVYNEKETKKIDADMVITAIGQRVDLSFMKDSKVKATKRGTIGTQARSLATNVAGIFAGGDVSRGQGLMIEAMADGKQAAIAIDCYLRKVELPPPPPEPILADVEEPAFQFHLREYKKEDRVKTQVTAPAKRKSNFKEVNLGFKNKEACVEEARRCLTCRCSAVRY
;
A
#
# COMPACT_ATOMS: atom_id res chain seq x y z
N MET A 1 0.52 -24.13 15.20
CA MET A 1 -0.86 -23.62 15.42
C MET A 1 -0.92 -22.25 14.74
N SER A 2 -2.04 -21.90 14.14
CA SER A 2 -2.21 -20.57 13.49
C SER A 2 -2.06 -19.46 14.54
N GLU A 3 -1.51 -18.32 14.12
CA GLU A 3 -1.47 -17.09 14.93
C GLU A 3 -2.90 -16.55 15.22
N PHE A 4 -3.88 -17.00 14.43
CA PHE A 4 -5.28 -16.57 14.46
C PHE A 4 -6.22 -17.76 14.79
N PRO A 5 -6.18 -18.32 16.00
CA PRO A 5 -6.88 -19.56 16.32
C PRO A 5 -8.41 -19.47 16.25
N ILE A 6 -9.01 -18.30 16.53
CA ILE A 6 -10.46 -18.13 16.47
C ILE A 6 -10.93 -18.04 15.02
N LEU A 7 -10.24 -17.28 14.16
CA LEU A 7 -10.54 -17.20 12.73
C LEU A 7 -10.60 -18.58 12.06
N PHE A 8 -9.69 -19.49 12.44
CA PHE A 8 -9.57 -20.82 11.87
C PHE A 8 -10.28 -21.92 12.68
N SER A 9 -11.08 -21.54 13.69
CA SER A 9 -11.97 -22.49 14.39
C SER A 9 -13.28 -22.70 13.60
N PRO A 10 -13.89 -23.90 13.66
CA PRO A 10 -15.16 -24.16 12.99
C PRO A 10 -16.30 -23.31 13.58
N ILE A 11 -17.37 -23.14 12.80
CA ILE A 11 -18.61 -22.46 13.20
C ILE A 11 -19.81 -23.21 12.67
N LYS A 12 -20.93 -23.16 13.42
CA LYS A 12 -22.23 -23.64 12.96
C LYS A 12 -23.16 -22.47 12.58
N LEU A 13 -23.72 -22.53 11.39
CA LEU A 13 -24.78 -21.64 10.93
C LEU A 13 -26.08 -22.47 10.78
N GLY A 14 -26.87 -22.51 11.84
CA GLY A 14 -28.01 -23.42 11.92
C GLY A 14 -27.56 -24.88 11.77
N PRO A 15 -28.09 -25.63 10.79
CA PRO A 15 -27.74 -27.05 10.56
C PRO A 15 -26.34 -27.22 9.91
N LEU A 16 -25.72 -26.13 9.41
CA LEU A 16 -24.52 -26.19 8.57
C LEU A 16 -23.26 -25.96 9.40
N GLU A 17 -22.31 -26.90 9.33
CA GLU A 17 -20.97 -26.76 9.90
C GLU A 17 -19.97 -26.25 8.84
N ILE A 18 -19.17 -25.25 9.22
CA ILE A 18 -18.18 -24.60 8.36
C ILE A 18 -16.81 -24.70 9.01
N LYS A 19 -15.78 -25.04 8.23
CA LYS A 19 -14.41 -25.35 8.71
C LYS A 19 -13.69 -24.19 9.39
N ASN A 20 -14.04 -22.93 9.08
CA ASN A 20 -13.45 -21.73 9.70
C ASN A 20 -14.44 -20.57 9.62
N ARG A 21 -14.10 -19.43 10.25
CA ARG A 21 -14.95 -18.25 10.39
C ARG A 21 -14.72 -17.19 9.31
N ILE A 22 -14.18 -17.59 8.15
CA ILE A 22 -13.84 -16.68 7.05
C ILE A 22 -14.67 -17.04 5.83
N GLY A 23 -15.47 -16.07 5.35
CA GLY A 23 -16.29 -16.24 4.14
C GLY A 23 -15.93 -15.28 3.01
N GLY A 24 -16.31 -15.65 1.79
CA GLY A 24 -16.36 -14.73 0.66
C GLY A 24 -17.71 -14.01 0.61
N SER A 25 -17.71 -12.68 0.74
CA SER A 25 -18.92 -11.88 0.54
C SER A 25 -19.41 -11.98 -0.90
N CYS A 26 -20.70 -11.89 -1.09
CA CYS A 26 -21.32 -11.67 -2.39
C CYS A 26 -20.64 -10.47 -3.09
N THR A 27 -20.00 -10.75 -4.21
CA THR A 27 -19.30 -9.74 -5.01
C THR A 27 -19.64 -10.01 -6.47
N THR A 28 -20.35 -9.10 -7.11
CA THR A 28 -20.73 -9.24 -8.51
C THR A 28 -19.47 -9.27 -9.39
N THR A 29 -19.36 -10.31 -10.19
CA THR A 29 -18.22 -10.57 -11.08
C THR A 29 -18.50 -10.18 -12.52
N GLY A 30 -19.78 -10.07 -12.91
CA GLY A 30 -20.23 -10.00 -14.29
C GLY A 30 -19.98 -11.32 -15.02
N GLY A 31 -20.03 -12.44 -14.30
CA GLY A 31 -19.73 -13.78 -14.80
C GLY A 31 -20.92 -14.48 -15.44
N ALA A 32 -22.13 -13.89 -15.42
CA ALA A 32 -23.27 -14.39 -16.19
C ALA A 32 -23.34 -13.69 -17.56
N ASP A 33 -24.01 -14.32 -18.51
CA ASP A 33 -24.35 -13.70 -19.78
C ASP A 33 -25.53 -12.71 -19.62
N GLN A 34 -25.94 -12.08 -20.74
CA GLN A 34 -27.05 -11.11 -20.71
C GLN A 34 -28.40 -11.77 -20.36
N ASN A 35 -28.52 -13.09 -20.56
CA ASN A 35 -29.71 -13.87 -20.24
C ASN A 35 -29.68 -14.45 -18.83
N GLY A 36 -28.55 -14.26 -18.10
CA GLY A 36 -28.39 -14.73 -16.72
C GLY A 36 -27.86 -16.15 -16.57
N TYR A 37 -27.39 -16.78 -17.66
CA TYR A 37 -26.71 -18.06 -17.60
C TYR A 37 -25.28 -17.90 -17.08
N ILE A 38 -24.89 -18.80 -16.18
CA ILE A 38 -23.54 -18.83 -15.63
C ILE A 38 -22.51 -19.12 -16.73
N ARG A 39 -21.50 -18.30 -16.86
CA ARG A 39 -20.36 -18.55 -17.74
C ARG A 39 -19.30 -19.37 -17.02
N GLU A 40 -18.51 -20.09 -17.80
CA GLU A 40 -17.42 -20.91 -17.28
C GLU A 40 -16.41 -20.10 -16.46
N GLU A 41 -16.06 -18.88 -16.89
CA GLU A 41 -15.17 -17.99 -16.16
C GLU A 41 -15.65 -17.69 -14.72
N CYS A 42 -16.96 -17.64 -14.52
CA CYS A 42 -17.57 -17.46 -13.22
C CYS A 42 -17.27 -18.64 -12.30
N ILE A 43 -17.39 -19.86 -12.81
CA ILE A 43 -17.13 -21.09 -12.04
C ILE A 43 -15.68 -21.11 -11.56
N TYR A 44 -14.71 -20.90 -12.44
CA TYR A 44 -13.29 -20.89 -12.07
C TYR A 44 -12.94 -19.75 -11.10
N SER A 45 -13.54 -18.58 -11.25
CA SER A 45 -13.30 -17.44 -10.37
C SER A 45 -13.77 -17.69 -8.94
N TYR A 46 -14.90 -18.37 -8.76
CA TYR A 46 -15.39 -18.72 -7.43
C TYR A 46 -14.67 -19.96 -6.85
N ALA A 47 -14.34 -20.93 -7.69
CA ALA A 47 -13.54 -22.10 -7.30
C ALA A 47 -12.15 -21.68 -6.75
N ALA A 48 -11.46 -20.74 -7.42
CA ALA A 48 -10.17 -20.24 -6.98
C ALA A 48 -10.23 -19.55 -5.60
N ARG A 49 -11.32 -18.83 -5.29
CA ARG A 49 -11.54 -18.24 -3.97
C ARG A 49 -11.78 -19.29 -2.89
N SER A 50 -12.48 -20.36 -3.25
CA SER A 50 -12.72 -21.50 -2.37
C SER A 50 -11.42 -22.24 -2.03
N GLU A 51 -10.61 -22.54 -3.05
CA GLU A 51 -9.28 -23.16 -2.92
C GLU A 51 -8.34 -22.32 -2.04
N GLY A 52 -8.50 -20.99 -2.05
CA GLY A 52 -7.75 -20.06 -1.23
C GLY A 52 -8.01 -20.15 0.28
N GLY A 53 -8.82 -21.12 0.74
CA GLY A 53 -8.96 -21.46 2.16
C GLY A 53 -10.18 -20.87 2.85
N ALA A 54 -11.08 -20.15 2.15
CA ALA A 54 -12.33 -19.67 2.75
C ALA A 54 -13.21 -20.84 3.23
N GLY A 55 -13.96 -20.64 4.32
CA GLY A 55 -14.89 -21.62 4.86
C GLY A 55 -16.19 -21.70 4.06
N PHE A 56 -16.65 -20.59 3.53
CA PHE A 56 -17.81 -20.49 2.64
C PHE A 56 -17.64 -19.38 1.61
N ILE A 57 -18.31 -19.52 0.48
CA ILE A 57 -18.31 -18.51 -0.60
C ILE A 57 -19.75 -18.19 -0.95
N THR A 58 -20.15 -16.92 -0.81
CA THR A 58 -21.45 -16.43 -1.27
C THR A 58 -21.31 -15.91 -2.69
N ILE A 59 -21.99 -16.54 -3.64
CA ILE A 59 -21.98 -16.07 -5.03
C ILE A 59 -22.75 -14.77 -5.18
N GLU A 60 -22.53 -14.11 -6.30
CA GLU A 60 -23.14 -12.80 -6.60
C GLU A 60 -24.67 -12.84 -6.62
N CYS A 61 -25.26 -11.64 -6.43
CA CYS A 61 -26.70 -11.45 -6.36
C CYS A 61 -27.42 -12.07 -7.57
N THR A 62 -28.24 -13.09 -7.30
CA THR A 62 -28.94 -13.91 -8.28
C THR A 62 -30.44 -13.60 -8.28
N PHE A 63 -31.05 -13.44 -9.46
CA PHE A 63 -32.45 -13.07 -9.56
C PHE A 63 -33.38 -14.27 -9.44
N ALA A 64 -34.37 -14.16 -8.54
CA ALA A 64 -35.45 -15.10 -8.36
C ALA A 64 -36.54 -14.98 -9.43
N THR A 65 -36.64 -13.83 -10.12
CA THR A 65 -37.69 -13.56 -11.11
C THR A 65 -37.11 -13.07 -12.42
N ASP A 66 -37.66 -13.50 -13.54
CA ASP A 66 -37.25 -13.01 -14.87
C ASP A 66 -37.56 -11.53 -15.05
N TRP A 67 -38.72 -11.09 -14.53
CA TRP A 67 -39.06 -9.67 -14.54
C TRP A 67 -38.05 -8.82 -13.78
N GLY A 68 -37.64 -9.24 -12.56
CA GLY A 68 -36.63 -8.56 -11.80
C GLY A 68 -35.28 -8.45 -12.55
N ALA A 69 -34.90 -9.52 -13.24
CA ALA A 69 -33.68 -9.55 -14.03
C ALA A 69 -33.75 -8.64 -15.27
N LYS A 70 -34.89 -8.54 -15.94
CA LYS A 70 -35.11 -7.65 -17.11
C LYS A 70 -34.99 -6.16 -16.77
N THR A 71 -35.19 -5.80 -15.51
CA THR A 71 -35.06 -4.41 -15.02
C THR A 71 -33.63 -4.04 -14.61
N THR A 72 -32.61 -4.82 -15.00
CA THR A 72 -31.21 -4.52 -14.77
C THR A 72 -30.47 -4.29 -16.08
N SER A 73 -29.38 -3.57 -16.01
CA SER A 73 -28.47 -3.36 -17.15
C SER A 73 -27.30 -4.33 -17.18
N PHE A 74 -27.24 -5.32 -16.26
CA PHE A 74 -26.06 -6.15 -16.02
C PHE A 74 -26.39 -7.63 -16.15
N GLY A 75 -25.45 -8.44 -16.63
CA GLY A 75 -25.51 -9.90 -16.68
C GLY A 75 -25.40 -10.52 -15.29
N ASN A 76 -26.43 -10.36 -14.46
CA ASN A 76 -26.53 -11.06 -13.19
C ASN A 76 -27.09 -12.47 -13.38
N PRO A 77 -26.64 -13.46 -12.59
CA PRO A 77 -27.18 -14.81 -12.62
C PRO A 77 -28.66 -14.85 -12.31
N ARG A 78 -29.34 -15.86 -12.86
CA ARG A 78 -30.75 -16.15 -12.58
C ARG A 78 -30.93 -17.56 -12.03
N ILE A 79 -32.00 -17.73 -11.28
CA ILE A 79 -32.48 -19.03 -10.77
C ILE A 79 -34.00 -19.09 -10.79
N SER A 80 -34.60 -18.31 -11.69
CA SER A 80 -36.06 -18.18 -11.85
C SER A 80 -36.74 -19.41 -12.43
N GLY A 81 -35.99 -20.38 -12.97
CA GLY A 81 -36.54 -21.59 -13.57
C GLY A 81 -35.46 -22.65 -13.81
N ARG A 82 -35.95 -23.88 -14.20
CA ARG A 82 -35.08 -25.05 -14.39
C ARG A 82 -34.01 -24.89 -15.46
N SER A 83 -34.22 -24.02 -16.45
CA SER A 83 -33.23 -23.72 -17.50
C SER A 83 -31.91 -23.18 -16.97
N TYR A 84 -31.87 -22.60 -15.76
CA TYR A 84 -30.68 -22.07 -15.13
C TYR A 84 -29.95 -23.06 -14.21
N TYR A 85 -30.60 -24.24 -13.90
CA TYR A 85 -30.11 -25.13 -12.85
C TYR A 85 -28.77 -25.79 -13.18
N GLU A 86 -28.50 -26.13 -14.44
CA GLU A 86 -27.25 -26.75 -14.85
C GLU A 86 -26.05 -25.84 -14.50
N GLY A 87 -26.04 -24.58 -14.95
CA GLY A 87 -24.98 -23.63 -14.64
C GLY A 87 -24.86 -23.33 -13.16
N GLN A 88 -25.99 -23.25 -12.44
CA GLN A 88 -26.00 -23.04 -10.99
C GLN A 88 -25.44 -24.25 -10.25
N SER A 89 -25.74 -25.47 -10.67
CA SER A 89 -25.22 -26.72 -10.09
C SER A 89 -23.70 -26.82 -10.30
N ASN A 90 -23.24 -26.57 -11.53
CA ASN A 90 -21.80 -26.57 -11.84
C ASN A 90 -21.01 -25.55 -11.00
N LEU A 91 -21.61 -24.37 -10.77
CA LEU A 91 -21.00 -23.36 -9.92
C LEU A 91 -20.96 -23.80 -8.45
N ALA A 92 -22.06 -24.33 -7.90
CA ALA A 92 -22.11 -24.81 -6.53
C ALA A 92 -21.10 -25.96 -6.30
N GLU A 93 -21.05 -26.90 -7.25
CA GLU A 93 -20.10 -28.02 -7.20
C GLU A 93 -18.66 -27.58 -7.29
N GLY A 94 -18.31 -26.67 -8.22
CA GLY A 94 -16.96 -26.13 -8.35
C GLY A 94 -16.46 -25.46 -7.07
N ILE A 95 -17.31 -24.73 -6.35
CA ILE A 95 -16.98 -24.15 -5.04
C ILE A 95 -16.72 -25.26 -4.01
N LYS A 96 -17.61 -26.26 -3.94
CA LYS A 96 -17.54 -27.32 -2.92
C LYS A 96 -16.36 -28.26 -3.14
N GLN A 97 -16.02 -28.61 -4.38
CA GLN A 97 -14.84 -29.43 -4.72
C GLN A 97 -13.53 -28.77 -4.27
N CYS A 98 -13.50 -27.43 -4.23
CA CYS A 98 -12.36 -26.65 -3.73
C CYS A 98 -12.39 -26.42 -2.21
N GLY A 99 -13.32 -27.01 -1.47
CA GLY A 99 -13.33 -27.14 -0.02
C GLY A 99 -14.05 -26.07 0.78
N ALA A 100 -14.78 -25.12 0.14
CA ALA A 100 -15.68 -24.19 0.82
C ALA A 100 -17.14 -24.66 0.71
N LYS A 101 -18.01 -24.17 1.60
CA LYS A 101 -19.46 -24.27 1.46
C LYS A 101 -19.96 -23.29 0.42
N ALA A 102 -20.89 -23.71 -0.43
CA ALA A 102 -21.45 -22.89 -1.50
C ALA A 102 -22.74 -22.20 -1.03
N PHE A 103 -22.70 -20.87 -0.95
CA PHE A 103 -23.84 -20.01 -0.61
C PHE A 103 -24.29 -19.25 -1.86
N ILE A 104 -25.59 -19.00 -1.98
CA ILE A 104 -26.16 -18.19 -3.05
C ILE A 104 -26.95 -17.02 -2.43
N GLN A 105 -26.66 -15.79 -2.89
CA GLN A 105 -27.44 -14.64 -2.50
C GLN A 105 -28.57 -14.40 -3.53
N ILE A 106 -29.83 -14.37 -3.07
CA ILE A 106 -30.99 -14.24 -3.93
C ILE A 106 -31.75 -12.93 -3.66
N THR A 107 -32.20 -12.29 -4.75
CA THR A 107 -33.08 -11.11 -4.73
C THR A 107 -34.27 -11.29 -5.63
N PRO A 108 -35.48 -10.79 -5.27
CA PRO A 108 -36.61 -10.78 -6.18
C PRO A 108 -36.44 -9.73 -7.29
N SER A 109 -35.87 -8.55 -6.99
CA SER A 109 -35.64 -7.45 -7.92
C SER A 109 -34.76 -6.37 -7.28
N PHE A 110 -34.20 -5.48 -8.09
CA PHE A 110 -33.56 -4.24 -7.61
C PHE A 110 -34.56 -3.12 -7.30
N GLY A 111 -35.86 -3.32 -7.65
CA GLY A 111 -36.86 -2.31 -7.37
C GLY A 111 -36.56 -0.97 -8.03
N ARG A 112 -36.74 0.14 -7.32
CA ARG A 112 -36.48 1.50 -7.79
C ARG A 112 -34.99 1.77 -8.19
N GLN A 113 -34.08 0.87 -7.83
CA GLN A 113 -32.68 0.91 -8.28
C GLN A 113 -32.49 0.32 -9.67
N GLY A 114 -33.48 -0.37 -10.19
CA GLY A 114 -33.48 -0.97 -11.52
C GLY A 114 -33.56 0.07 -12.64
N SER A 115 -33.27 -0.37 -13.86
CA SER A 115 -33.34 0.44 -15.07
C SER A 115 -33.97 -0.37 -16.19
N GLY A 116 -35.08 0.08 -16.71
CA GLY A 116 -35.73 -0.51 -17.87
C GLY A 116 -35.14 -0.12 -19.23
N ARG A 117 -34.02 0.55 -19.27
CA ARG A 117 -33.46 1.13 -20.50
C ARG A 117 -33.13 0.12 -21.59
N ILE A 118 -32.77 -1.12 -21.21
CA ILE A 118 -32.39 -2.14 -22.18
C ILE A 118 -33.63 -2.98 -22.58
N SER A 119 -34.48 -3.31 -21.64
CA SER A 119 -35.63 -4.21 -21.85
C SER A 119 -36.96 -3.51 -22.18
N GLY A 120 -37.06 -2.22 -21.93
CA GLY A 120 -38.31 -1.45 -21.97
C GLY A 120 -39.22 -1.67 -20.75
N GLU A 121 -38.86 -2.59 -19.84
CA GLU A 121 -39.66 -2.91 -18.66
C GLU A 121 -39.55 -1.85 -17.58
N THR A 122 -40.62 -1.40 -16.99
CA THR A 122 -40.63 -0.46 -15.89
C THR A 122 -40.31 -1.18 -14.56
N PRO A 123 -39.32 -0.76 -13.77
CA PRO A 123 -39.07 -1.34 -12.45
C PRO A 123 -40.28 -1.18 -11.54
N GLY A 124 -40.58 -2.18 -10.72
CA GLY A 124 -41.64 -2.12 -9.70
C GLY A 124 -41.07 -1.88 -8.32
N ALA A 125 -41.76 -1.09 -7.52
CA ALA A 125 -41.38 -0.76 -6.16
C ALA A 125 -42.60 -0.63 -5.25
N PRO A 126 -42.44 -0.60 -3.92
CA PRO A 126 -43.60 -0.38 -3.02
C PRO A 126 -44.30 0.94 -3.30
N SER A 127 -43.59 1.98 -3.77
CA SER A 127 -44.14 3.30 -4.11
C SER A 127 -43.45 3.89 -5.35
N ALA A 128 -44.11 4.82 -6.05
CA ALA A 128 -43.60 5.46 -7.25
C ALA A 128 -42.53 6.55 -6.97
N ILE A 129 -41.56 6.19 -6.14
CA ILE A 129 -40.48 7.09 -5.71
C ILE A 129 -39.18 6.65 -6.38
N PRO A 130 -38.60 7.45 -7.31
CA PRO A 130 -37.32 7.12 -7.92
C PRO A 130 -36.17 7.21 -6.93
N SER A 131 -35.09 6.51 -7.20
CA SER A 131 -33.85 6.62 -6.41
C SER A 131 -33.03 7.81 -6.88
N GLU A 132 -32.42 8.56 -5.96
CA GLU A 132 -31.51 9.65 -6.22
C GLU A 132 -30.10 9.25 -5.80
N ARG A 133 -29.16 9.26 -6.75
CA ARG A 133 -27.78 8.88 -6.49
C ARG A 133 -26.90 10.12 -6.40
N PRO A 134 -26.22 10.36 -5.24
CA PRO A 134 -25.36 11.52 -5.11
C PRO A 134 -24.16 11.40 -6.07
N GLN A 135 -23.96 12.42 -6.93
CA GLN A 135 -22.89 12.43 -7.94
C GLN A 135 -21.51 12.69 -7.35
N ASP A 136 -21.42 13.52 -6.30
CA ASP A 136 -20.18 13.99 -5.69
C ASP A 136 -19.39 12.89 -4.96
N TYR A 137 -20.06 11.91 -4.39
CA TYR A 137 -19.40 10.81 -3.68
C TYR A 137 -18.70 9.84 -4.64
N GLU A 138 -19.29 9.55 -5.79
CA GLU A 138 -18.66 8.64 -6.75
C GLU A 138 -17.36 9.20 -7.31
N GLN A 139 -17.29 10.51 -7.51
CA GLN A 139 -16.04 11.18 -7.90
C GLN A 139 -14.92 10.99 -6.88
N ARG A 140 -15.26 10.80 -5.59
CA ARG A 140 -14.26 10.62 -4.52
C ARG A 140 -13.78 9.18 -4.34
N ILE A 141 -14.61 8.19 -4.66
CA ILE A 141 -14.29 6.77 -4.43
C ILE A 141 -13.83 6.02 -5.67
N MET A 142 -14.15 6.54 -6.87
CA MET A 142 -13.72 5.94 -8.12
C MET A 142 -12.31 6.42 -8.50
N PRO A 143 -11.53 5.60 -9.21
CA PRO A 143 -10.28 6.06 -9.79
C PRO A 143 -10.55 7.23 -10.74
N ARG A 144 -9.67 8.23 -10.76
CA ARG A 144 -9.78 9.34 -11.71
C ARG A 144 -9.96 8.83 -13.14
N GLY A 145 -10.86 9.48 -13.90
CA GLY A 145 -11.27 9.07 -15.25
C GLY A 145 -12.25 7.89 -15.33
N TYR A 146 -12.62 7.27 -14.21
CA TYR A 146 -13.83 6.46 -14.07
C TYR A 146 -15.02 7.27 -13.54
N GLU A 147 -14.77 8.50 -13.25
CA GLU A 147 -15.78 9.52 -12.97
C GLU A 147 -16.68 9.59 -14.17
N THR A 148 -17.63 8.69 -14.22
CA THR A 148 -18.59 8.74 -15.31
C THR A 148 -19.46 9.96 -15.10
N LYS A 149 -19.45 10.88 -16.04
CA LYS A 149 -20.67 11.60 -16.44
C LYS A 149 -21.66 10.53 -16.94
N SER A 150 -21.91 9.52 -16.13
CA SER A 150 -22.80 8.44 -16.46
C SER A 150 -24.19 9.04 -16.46
N GLN A 151 -24.81 9.02 -17.61
CA GLN A 151 -26.25 9.28 -17.75
C GLN A 151 -27.11 8.31 -16.90
N THR A 152 -26.46 7.29 -16.27
CA THR A 152 -27.06 6.35 -15.32
C THR A 152 -26.96 6.80 -13.88
N MET A 153 -26.21 7.87 -13.59
CA MET A 153 -26.03 8.45 -12.26
C MET A 153 -26.84 9.72 -12.16
N GLY A 154 -27.86 9.67 -11.40
CA GLY A 154 -28.85 10.70 -11.22
C GLY A 154 -30.13 10.07 -10.75
N ARG A 155 -31.23 10.69 -11.03
CA ARG A 155 -32.54 10.15 -10.73
C ARG A 155 -32.85 8.94 -11.61
N THR A 156 -33.22 7.79 -11.01
CA THR A 156 -33.64 6.61 -11.73
C THR A 156 -35.02 6.80 -12.38
N THR A 157 -35.41 5.87 -13.24
CA THR A 157 -36.78 5.83 -13.77
C THR A 157 -37.78 5.77 -12.62
N VAL A 158 -38.87 6.51 -12.69
CA VAL A 158 -39.99 6.39 -11.73
C VAL A 158 -40.53 4.97 -11.78
N PRO A 159 -40.48 4.19 -10.69
CA PRO A 159 -40.96 2.82 -10.71
C PRO A 159 -42.50 2.78 -10.71
N LYS A 160 -43.08 1.70 -11.25
CA LYS A 160 -44.52 1.42 -11.02
C LYS A 160 -44.72 0.95 -9.58
N VAL A 161 -45.89 1.28 -9.02
CA VAL A 161 -46.32 0.73 -7.73
C VAL A 161 -46.75 -0.72 -7.93
N LEU A 162 -46.15 -1.64 -7.16
CA LEU A 162 -46.52 -3.06 -7.20
C LEU A 162 -47.94 -3.25 -6.62
N THR A 163 -48.77 -4.03 -7.33
CA THR A 163 -50.04 -4.48 -6.77
C THR A 163 -49.81 -5.58 -5.71
N VAL A 164 -50.81 -5.87 -4.92
CA VAL A 164 -50.73 -6.96 -3.93
C VAL A 164 -50.51 -8.31 -4.61
N GLU A 165 -51.23 -8.58 -5.73
CA GLU A 165 -51.09 -9.81 -6.51
C GLU A 165 -49.67 -9.96 -7.08
N GLU A 166 -49.03 -8.85 -7.51
CA GLU A 166 -47.65 -8.87 -7.97
C GLU A 166 -46.66 -9.15 -6.83
N ILE A 167 -46.93 -8.63 -5.63
CA ILE A 167 -46.14 -8.92 -4.44
C ILE A 167 -46.23 -10.39 -4.07
N GLU A 168 -47.45 -10.95 -3.99
CA GLU A 168 -47.70 -12.36 -3.68
C GLU A 168 -47.11 -13.31 -4.74
N TYR A 169 -47.18 -12.94 -6.02
CA TYR A 169 -46.47 -13.66 -7.09
C TYR A 169 -44.96 -13.69 -6.87
N MET A 170 -44.35 -12.56 -6.48
CA MET A 170 -42.90 -12.50 -6.17
C MET A 170 -42.54 -13.35 -4.96
N GLU A 171 -43.38 -13.35 -3.91
CA GLU A 171 -43.17 -14.18 -2.71
C GLU A 171 -43.11 -15.66 -3.09
N ASN A 172 -44.05 -16.13 -3.93
CA ASN A 172 -44.08 -17.50 -4.42
C ASN A 172 -42.89 -17.87 -5.31
N THR A 173 -42.56 -16.99 -6.24
CA THR A 173 -41.45 -17.22 -7.20
C THR A 173 -40.11 -17.23 -6.46
N PHE A 174 -39.93 -16.34 -5.46
CA PHE A 174 -38.75 -16.33 -4.61
C PHE A 174 -38.61 -17.66 -3.82
N ALA A 175 -39.67 -18.16 -3.23
CA ALA A 175 -39.65 -19.44 -2.53
C ALA A 175 -39.29 -20.61 -3.45
N ASN A 176 -39.74 -20.58 -4.72
CA ASN A 176 -39.33 -21.55 -5.75
C ASN A 176 -37.84 -21.44 -6.08
N ALA A 177 -37.32 -20.22 -6.19
CA ALA A 177 -35.88 -19.96 -6.42
C ALA A 177 -35.03 -20.50 -5.28
N VAL A 178 -35.46 -20.33 -4.01
CA VAL A 178 -34.79 -20.90 -2.84
C VAL A 178 -34.80 -22.45 -2.88
N ALA A 179 -35.91 -23.07 -3.25
CA ALA A 179 -35.97 -24.52 -3.45
C ALA A 179 -35.08 -24.97 -4.62
N GLY A 180 -35.04 -24.20 -5.70
CA GLY A 180 -34.12 -24.41 -6.82
C GLY A 180 -32.66 -24.38 -6.40
N ALA A 181 -32.28 -23.46 -5.55
CA ALA A 181 -30.92 -23.37 -5.01
C ALA A 181 -30.52 -24.64 -4.22
N ARG A 182 -31.41 -25.17 -3.40
CA ARG A 182 -31.21 -26.46 -2.72
C ARG A 182 -31.03 -27.61 -3.71
N ILE A 183 -31.86 -27.67 -4.76
CA ILE A 183 -31.75 -28.66 -5.84
C ILE A 183 -30.42 -28.54 -6.59
N CYS A 184 -29.92 -27.32 -6.85
CA CYS A 184 -28.65 -27.07 -7.49
C CYS A 184 -27.44 -27.39 -6.61
N GLY A 185 -27.65 -27.81 -5.35
CA GLY A 185 -26.58 -28.26 -4.47
C GLY A 185 -25.91 -27.14 -3.63
N TYR A 186 -26.50 -25.95 -3.54
CA TYR A 186 -26.06 -24.93 -2.60
C TYR A 186 -26.32 -25.39 -1.17
N ASP A 187 -25.41 -25.03 -0.26
CA ASP A 187 -25.50 -25.34 1.17
C ASP A 187 -26.37 -24.33 1.94
N ALA A 188 -26.47 -23.10 1.45
CA ALA A 188 -27.27 -22.04 2.04
C ALA A 188 -27.78 -21.03 1.02
N VAL A 189 -28.88 -20.36 1.37
CA VAL A 189 -29.41 -19.20 0.65
C VAL A 189 -29.36 -17.97 1.57
N GLU A 190 -28.83 -16.88 1.06
CA GLU A 190 -28.80 -15.57 1.70
C GLU A 190 -29.81 -14.63 1.01
N PHE A 191 -30.74 -14.07 1.75
CA PHE A 191 -31.72 -13.11 1.22
C PHE A 191 -31.08 -11.73 1.14
N HIS A 192 -31.09 -11.13 -0.04
CA HIS A 192 -30.51 -9.81 -0.27
C HIS A 192 -31.47 -8.70 0.16
N SER A 193 -31.40 -8.33 1.41
CA SER A 193 -32.32 -7.35 2.00
C SER A 193 -31.71 -5.95 2.24
N PRO A 194 -30.39 -5.65 1.99
CA PRO A 194 -29.83 -4.32 2.20
C PRO A 194 -29.79 -3.47 0.92
N HIS A 195 -29.09 -2.34 0.98
CA HIS A 195 -28.61 -1.50 -0.12
C HIS A 195 -29.67 -0.74 -0.90
N GLY A 196 -30.92 -0.68 -0.41
CA GLY A 196 -32.01 -0.02 -1.11
C GLY A 196 -32.58 -0.83 -2.28
N TYR A 197 -32.38 -2.18 -2.32
CA TYR A 197 -33.08 -3.07 -3.25
C TYR A 197 -34.49 -3.42 -2.76
N LEU A 198 -35.25 -4.21 -3.53
CA LEU A 198 -36.69 -4.32 -3.33
C LEU A 198 -37.09 -4.69 -1.89
N ILE A 199 -36.44 -5.66 -1.25
CA ILE A 199 -36.74 -6.04 0.15
C ILE A 199 -36.46 -4.86 1.08
N HIS A 200 -35.32 -4.18 0.93
CA HIS A 200 -35.02 -2.97 1.72
C HIS A 200 -36.07 -1.87 1.52
N GLN A 201 -36.50 -1.70 0.24
CA GLN A 201 -37.50 -0.69 -0.09
C GLN A 201 -38.83 -0.89 0.63
N PHE A 202 -39.24 -2.15 0.85
CA PHE A 202 -40.43 -2.44 1.68
C PHE A 202 -40.18 -2.09 3.15
N LEU A 203 -38.98 -2.34 3.68
CA LEU A 203 -38.65 -2.04 5.08
C LEU A 203 -38.55 -0.53 5.37
N SER A 204 -38.01 0.25 4.45
CA SER A 204 -37.74 1.68 4.65
C SER A 204 -38.96 2.55 4.43
N PRO A 205 -39.36 3.40 5.41
CA PRO A 205 -40.48 4.34 5.25
C PRO A 205 -40.21 5.42 4.18
N ARG A 206 -38.91 5.70 3.86
CA ARG A 206 -38.52 6.60 2.79
C ARG A 206 -38.97 6.12 1.41
N SER A 207 -38.96 4.81 1.16
CA SER A 207 -39.28 4.21 -0.14
C SER A 207 -40.61 3.46 -0.12
N ASN A 208 -41.21 3.21 1.02
CA ASN A 208 -42.50 2.53 1.19
C ASN A 208 -43.52 3.48 1.86
N GLN A 209 -44.30 4.15 1.03
CA GLN A 209 -45.37 5.05 1.43
C GLN A 209 -46.74 4.42 1.14
N ARG A 210 -46.83 3.09 1.17
CA ARG A 210 -48.09 2.36 1.02
C ARG A 210 -48.98 2.56 2.25
N ASN A 211 -50.26 2.53 2.01
CA ASN A 211 -51.32 2.60 3.05
C ASN A 211 -52.11 1.32 3.22
N ASP A 212 -51.67 0.23 2.52
CA ASP A 212 -52.20 -1.11 2.69
C ASP A 212 -51.37 -1.89 3.75
N TYR A 213 -51.66 -3.20 3.88
CA TYR A 213 -51.00 -4.06 4.86
C TYR A 213 -49.51 -4.39 4.58
N TYR A 214 -48.91 -3.82 3.51
CA TYR A 214 -47.48 -3.84 3.25
C TYR A 214 -46.78 -2.53 3.57
N GLY A 215 -47.47 -1.51 4.11
CA GLY A 215 -46.94 -0.20 4.44
C GLY A 215 -47.38 0.35 5.78
N GLY A 216 -46.88 1.50 6.16
CA GLY A 216 -47.18 2.15 7.45
C GLY A 216 -46.29 1.64 8.60
N SER A 217 -46.81 0.85 9.53
CA SER A 217 -46.06 0.35 10.68
C SER A 217 -44.87 -0.52 10.29
N LEU A 218 -43.87 -0.68 11.17
CA LEU A 218 -42.72 -1.53 10.92
C LEU A 218 -43.12 -2.98 10.63
N GLU A 219 -44.10 -3.51 11.34
CA GLU A 219 -44.64 -4.87 11.12
C GLU A 219 -45.22 -5.04 9.72
N ASN A 220 -45.93 -4.05 9.21
CA ASN A 220 -46.45 -4.04 7.86
C ASN A 220 -45.34 -3.91 6.82
N ARG A 221 -44.37 -3.04 7.05
CA ARG A 221 -43.19 -2.90 6.18
C ARG A 221 -42.33 -4.17 6.16
N PHE A 222 -42.25 -4.88 7.29
CA PHE A 222 -41.56 -6.17 7.41
C PHE A 222 -42.33 -7.32 6.71
N ARG A 223 -43.60 -7.20 6.48
CA ARG A 223 -44.49 -8.28 5.95
C ARG A 223 -43.96 -8.94 4.69
N PHE A 224 -43.41 -8.18 3.77
CA PHE A 224 -42.82 -8.77 2.54
C PHE A 224 -41.67 -9.70 2.88
N LEU A 225 -40.67 -9.26 3.64
CA LEU A 225 -39.54 -10.10 4.07
C LEU A 225 -40.01 -11.31 4.90
N ARG A 226 -40.97 -11.09 5.81
CA ARG A 226 -41.57 -12.14 6.62
C ARG A 226 -42.17 -13.26 5.73
N ASN A 227 -42.96 -12.87 4.75
CA ASN A 227 -43.64 -13.84 3.85
C ASN A 227 -42.61 -14.58 2.97
N LEU A 228 -41.57 -13.89 2.47
CA LEU A 228 -40.46 -14.52 1.76
C LEU A 228 -39.80 -15.61 2.61
N LEU A 229 -39.49 -15.30 3.89
CA LEU A 229 -38.81 -16.23 4.78
C LEU A 229 -39.69 -17.43 5.16
N ILE A 230 -40.96 -17.20 5.52
CA ILE A 230 -41.92 -18.27 5.84
C ILE A 230 -42.13 -19.18 4.63
N SER A 231 -42.34 -18.62 3.44
CA SER A 231 -42.59 -19.38 2.23
C SER A 231 -41.37 -20.20 1.78
N ALA A 232 -40.15 -19.60 1.89
CA ALA A 232 -38.90 -20.32 1.65
C ALA A 232 -38.70 -21.46 2.66
N ARG A 233 -38.87 -21.20 3.96
CA ARG A 233 -38.72 -22.22 5.01
C ARG A 233 -39.65 -23.40 4.83
N ARG A 234 -40.91 -23.15 4.46
CA ARG A 234 -41.91 -24.22 4.13
C ARG A 234 -41.44 -25.12 2.97
N ARG A 235 -40.73 -24.57 1.97
CA ARG A 235 -40.28 -25.35 0.81
C ARG A 235 -38.98 -26.12 1.05
N VAL A 236 -38.06 -25.56 1.86
CA VAL A 236 -36.76 -26.22 2.06
C VAL A 236 -36.63 -26.94 3.39
N GLY A 237 -37.61 -26.84 4.29
CA GLY A 237 -37.56 -27.50 5.60
C GLY A 237 -36.57 -26.87 6.58
N PRO A 238 -36.47 -27.40 7.82
CA PRO A 238 -35.63 -26.84 8.89
C PRO A 238 -34.15 -27.17 8.73
N ASP A 239 -33.81 -28.16 7.97
CA ASP A 239 -32.44 -28.71 7.77
C ASP A 239 -31.66 -27.99 6.68
N PHE A 240 -32.21 -26.92 6.09
CA PHE A 240 -31.51 -26.09 5.10
C PHE A 240 -31.18 -24.71 5.66
N CYS A 241 -29.96 -24.24 5.42
CA CYS A 241 -29.49 -22.97 5.98
C CYS A 241 -30.04 -21.76 5.22
N LEU A 242 -30.75 -20.87 5.93
CA LEU A 242 -31.28 -19.60 5.41
C LEU A 242 -30.68 -18.44 6.21
N GLY A 243 -30.04 -17.51 5.51
CA GLY A 243 -29.47 -16.30 6.10
C GLY A 243 -30.13 -15.04 5.56
N ILE A 244 -30.08 -13.98 6.34
CA ILE A 244 -30.62 -12.68 5.95
C ILE A 244 -29.48 -11.67 5.95
N ARG A 245 -29.23 -11.01 4.82
CA ARG A 245 -28.33 -9.87 4.76
C ARG A 245 -29.12 -8.60 4.99
N LEU A 246 -28.67 -7.76 5.96
CA LEU A 246 -29.31 -6.50 6.32
C LEU A 246 -28.29 -5.35 6.33
N SER A 247 -28.72 -4.12 6.06
CA SER A 247 -27.92 -2.93 6.39
C SER A 247 -27.93 -2.73 7.90
N GLY A 248 -26.84 -2.14 8.47
CA GLY A 248 -26.84 -1.69 9.85
C GLY A 248 -27.66 -0.42 10.03
N ASP A 249 -27.63 0.46 9.03
CA ASP A 249 -28.45 1.67 8.91
C ASP A 249 -28.56 2.05 7.42
N GLU A 250 -29.63 2.72 7.00
CA GLU A 250 -29.76 3.22 5.63
C GLU A 250 -29.01 4.56 5.44
N HIS A 251 -28.80 5.31 6.53
CA HIS A 251 -28.09 6.60 6.56
C HIS A 251 -28.73 7.70 5.70
N MET A 252 -30.05 7.69 5.53
CA MET A 252 -30.78 8.69 4.77
C MET A 252 -31.88 9.31 5.64
N PRO A 253 -32.17 10.61 5.48
CA PRO A 253 -33.27 11.24 6.23
C PRO A 253 -34.62 10.56 5.96
N GLY A 254 -35.35 10.23 7.02
CA GLY A 254 -36.65 9.58 6.92
C GLY A 254 -36.62 8.15 6.43
N SER A 255 -35.48 7.48 6.56
CA SER A 255 -35.31 6.07 6.22
C SER A 255 -35.44 5.14 7.43
N ILE A 256 -35.16 3.86 7.23
CA ILE A 256 -35.03 2.89 8.32
C ILE A 256 -33.65 2.99 8.97
N HIS A 257 -33.59 2.98 10.30
CA HIS A 257 -32.39 3.12 11.10
C HIS A 257 -32.07 1.87 11.92
N GLU A 258 -30.94 1.89 12.65
CA GLU A 258 -30.35 0.74 13.32
C GLU A 258 -31.31 0.04 14.29
N ASP A 259 -32.05 0.76 15.08
CA ASP A 259 -33.00 0.24 16.08
C ASP A 259 -34.15 -0.58 15.46
N GLU A 260 -34.77 -0.06 14.39
CA GLU A 260 -35.76 -0.79 13.61
C GLU A 260 -35.15 -2.01 12.88
N LEU A 261 -33.92 -1.88 12.36
CA LEU A 261 -33.24 -2.99 11.67
C LEU A 261 -32.83 -4.10 12.64
N ILE A 262 -32.47 -3.78 13.88
CA ILE A 262 -32.26 -4.76 14.95
C ILE A 262 -33.57 -5.50 15.24
N GLN A 263 -34.70 -4.79 15.32
CA GLN A 263 -36.00 -5.42 15.54
C GLN A 263 -36.39 -6.35 14.37
N VAL A 264 -36.12 -5.94 13.13
CA VAL A 264 -36.31 -6.79 11.93
C VAL A 264 -35.44 -8.04 12.02
N ALA A 265 -34.18 -7.92 12.45
CA ALA A 265 -33.26 -9.04 12.60
C ALA A 265 -33.77 -10.06 13.66
N LYS A 266 -34.31 -9.58 14.79
CA LYS A 266 -34.94 -10.41 15.84
C LYS A 266 -36.15 -11.17 15.27
N TRP A 267 -37.02 -10.48 14.54
CA TRP A 267 -38.16 -11.16 13.89
C TRP A 267 -37.72 -12.20 12.85
N CYS A 268 -36.63 -11.98 12.13
CA CYS A 268 -36.05 -12.97 11.24
C CYS A 268 -35.50 -14.19 12.01
N GLU A 269 -34.85 -13.97 13.16
CA GLU A 269 -34.41 -15.03 14.07
C GLU A 269 -35.61 -15.88 14.54
N ASP A 270 -36.66 -15.24 15.04
CA ASP A 270 -37.87 -15.92 15.50
C ASP A 270 -38.56 -16.75 14.40
N LEU A 271 -38.43 -16.35 13.13
CA LEU A 271 -38.97 -17.06 11.96
C LEU A 271 -38.01 -18.11 11.42
N GLY A 272 -36.89 -18.37 12.10
CA GLY A 272 -35.96 -19.47 11.77
C GLY A 272 -34.87 -19.10 10.75
N ALA A 273 -34.48 -17.83 10.66
CA ALA A 273 -33.23 -17.48 10.02
C ALA A 273 -32.06 -18.08 10.82
N ASN A 274 -31.02 -18.54 10.13
CA ASN A 274 -29.91 -19.25 10.74
C ASN A 274 -28.72 -18.32 11.02
N TYR A 275 -28.63 -17.19 10.35
CA TYR A 275 -27.62 -16.14 10.59
C TYR A 275 -28.08 -14.79 10.04
N ILE A 276 -27.53 -13.73 10.58
CA ILE A 276 -27.60 -12.37 10.02
C ILE A 276 -26.23 -12.02 9.44
N HIS A 277 -26.19 -11.47 8.22
CA HIS A 277 -25.01 -10.94 7.59
C HIS A 277 -25.15 -9.42 7.44
N LEU A 278 -24.37 -8.66 8.19
CA LEU A 278 -24.44 -7.22 8.10
C LEU A 278 -23.92 -6.68 6.77
N SER A 279 -24.46 -5.56 6.39
CA SER A 279 -23.94 -4.62 5.41
C SER A 279 -24.22 -3.22 5.93
N ASP A 280 -24.17 -2.19 5.08
CA ASP A 280 -24.50 -0.83 5.52
C ASP A 280 -24.95 0.05 4.36
N GLY A 281 -25.73 1.09 4.67
CA GLY A 281 -26.17 2.08 3.72
C GLY A 281 -27.08 1.55 2.61
N SER A 282 -27.27 2.42 1.63
CA SER A 282 -27.98 2.15 0.39
C SER A 282 -27.24 2.74 -0.81
N TYR A 283 -27.72 2.53 -2.03
CA TYR A 283 -27.14 3.18 -3.22
C TYR A 283 -27.27 4.71 -3.19
N GLU A 284 -28.16 5.26 -2.39
CA GLU A 284 -28.28 6.69 -2.12
C GLU A 284 -27.24 7.15 -1.07
N ALA A 285 -26.83 6.26 -0.17
CA ALA A 285 -25.82 6.48 0.88
C ALA A 285 -24.52 5.68 0.61
N ARG A 286 -23.99 5.73 -0.60
CA ARG A 286 -22.90 4.87 -1.10
C ARG A 286 -21.61 4.88 -0.29
N LYS A 287 -21.30 5.96 0.42
CA LYS A 287 -20.11 6.03 1.28
C LYS A 287 -20.09 4.95 2.37
N TRP A 288 -21.27 4.51 2.80
CA TRP A 288 -21.43 3.47 3.80
C TRP A 288 -21.44 2.06 3.17
N PHE A 289 -22.03 1.95 2.00
CA PHE A 289 -22.08 0.70 1.24
C PHE A 289 -20.72 0.27 0.67
N PHE A 290 -19.87 1.21 0.22
CA PHE A 290 -18.50 0.96 -0.20
C PHE A 290 -17.49 1.63 0.73
N PRO A 291 -17.46 1.27 2.00
CA PRO A 291 -16.67 1.97 2.98
C PRO A 291 -15.18 1.89 2.65
N GLN A 292 -14.50 2.97 2.95
CA GLN A 292 -13.05 3.03 2.92
C GLN A 292 -12.46 2.69 4.30
N ASP A 293 -13.24 2.90 5.36
CA ASP A 293 -12.89 2.59 6.74
C ASP A 293 -13.13 1.09 7.05
N PRO A 294 -12.14 0.35 7.56
CA PRO A 294 -12.30 -1.03 7.98
C PRO A 294 -13.23 -1.22 9.20
N PHE A 295 -13.48 -0.15 9.97
CA PHE A 295 -14.26 -0.20 11.20
C PHE A 295 -15.76 0.12 11.04
N CYS A 296 -16.18 0.57 9.86
CA CYS A 296 -17.55 1.08 9.69
C CYS A 296 -18.65 0.09 10.11
N PHE A 297 -18.45 -1.22 9.89
CA PHE A 297 -19.46 -2.23 10.25
C PHE A 297 -19.40 -2.67 11.72
N ILE A 298 -18.30 -2.40 12.43
CA ILE A 298 -18.08 -2.91 13.79
C ILE A 298 -18.98 -2.22 14.80
N ALA A 299 -19.29 -0.94 14.59
CA ALA A 299 -20.19 -0.21 15.47
C ALA A 299 -21.57 -0.87 15.50
N HIS A 300 -22.16 -1.09 14.31
CA HIS A 300 -23.44 -1.80 14.16
C HIS A 300 -23.36 -3.23 14.66
N ALA A 301 -22.28 -3.95 14.36
CA ALA A 301 -22.10 -5.33 14.80
C ALA A 301 -22.21 -5.47 16.32
N LYS A 302 -21.63 -4.57 17.09
CA LYS A 302 -21.72 -4.57 18.55
C LYS A 302 -23.15 -4.45 19.05
N ASN A 303 -23.97 -3.62 18.40
CA ASN A 303 -25.35 -3.39 18.79
C ASN A 303 -26.23 -4.57 18.39
N PHE A 304 -26.14 -5.05 17.15
CA PHE A 304 -26.86 -6.24 16.69
C PHE A 304 -26.52 -7.48 17.53
N LYS A 305 -25.23 -7.72 17.83
CA LYS A 305 -24.81 -8.91 18.57
C LYS A 305 -25.31 -8.98 20.01
N LYS A 306 -25.59 -7.84 20.63
CA LYS A 306 -26.21 -7.80 21.97
C LYS A 306 -27.64 -8.37 21.97
N GLU A 307 -28.37 -8.21 20.87
CA GLU A 307 -29.77 -8.52 20.73
C GLU A 307 -30.06 -9.88 20.06
N LEU A 308 -29.07 -10.43 19.30
CA LEU A 308 -29.21 -11.65 18.52
C LEU A 308 -28.55 -12.85 19.19
N LYS A 309 -29.24 -14.00 19.15
CA LYS A 309 -28.74 -15.31 19.60
C LYS A 309 -28.09 -16.10 18.46
N ILE A 310 -28.60 -15.93 17.22
CA ILE A 310 -28.04 -16.57 16.04
C ILE A 310 -26.69 -15.90 15.64
N PRO A 311 -25.85 -16.60 14.86
CA PRO A 311 -24.58 -16.06 14.38
C PRO A 311 -24.73 -14.77 13.59
N LEU A 312 -23.83 -13.83 13.88
CA LEU A 312 -23.70 -12.56 13.18
C LEU A 312 -22.42 -12.57 12.33
N ILE A 313 -22.56 -12.32 11.03
CA ILE A 313 -21.44 -12.23 10.07
C ILE A 313 -21.18 -10.75 9.74
N VAL A 314 -19.91 -10.34 9.74
CA VAL A 314 -19.51 -8.94 9.48
C VAL A 314 -18.58 -8.87 8.28
N PRO A 315 -18.87 -8.02 7.27
CA PRO A 315 -18.02 -7.87 6.10
C PRO A 315 -16.85 -6.90 6.33
N GLY A 316 -15.95 -6.84 5.34
CA GLY A 316 -14.98 -5.76 5.22
C GLY A 316 -13.69 -5.94 6.01
N GLN A 317 -13.52 -7.05 6.72
CA GLN A 317 -12.31 -7.31 7.51
C GLN A 317 -11.18 -7.80 6.60
N HIS A 318 -10.23 -6.91 6.27
CA HIS A 318 -9.11 -7.20 5.36
C HIS A 318 -7.78 -7.40 6.11
N ASP A 319 -7.84 -7.42 7.43
CA ASP A 319 -6.72 -7.52 8.32
C ASP A 319 -6.93 -8.64 9.33
N PRO A 320 -6.02 -9.64 9.44
CA PRO A 320 -6.26 -10.80 10.29
C PRO A 320 -6.23 -10.46 11.79
N TYR A 321 -5.41 -9.48 12.20
CA TYR A 321 -5.32 -9.09 13.61
C TYR A 321 -6.60 -8.40 14.08
N LEU A 322 -7.17 -7.52 13.21
CA LEU A 322 -8.46 -6.90 13.49
C LEU A 322 -9.59 -7.92 13.46
N ALA A 323 -9.60 -8.81 12.47
CA ALA A 323 -10.61 -9.86 12.34
C ALA A 323 -10.61 -10.79 13.56
N GLU A 324 -9.44 -11.26 13.99
CA GLU A 324 -9.28 -12.08 15.21
C GLU A 324 -9.74 -11.33 16.47
N GLU A 325 -9.46 -10.02 16.57
CA GLU A 325 -9.91 -9.18 17.67
C GLU A 325 -11.43 -9.05 17.72
N VAL A 326 -12.08 -8.81 16.58
CA VAL A 326 -13.54 -8.71 16.45
C VAL A 326 -14.21 -9.99 16.96
N LEU A 327 -13.71 -11.14 16.53
CA LEU A 327 -14.24 -12.43 16.96
C LEU A 327 -13.96 -12.71 18.43
N ARG A 328 -12.75 -12.42 18.92
CA ARG A 328 -12.36 -12.63 20.31
C ARG A 328 -13.17 -11.79 21.29
N LYS A 329 -13.55 -10.58 20.88
CA LYS A 329 -14.42 -9.69 21.69
C LYS A 329 -15.91 -10.03 21.55
N GLY A 330 -16.25 -11.04 20.76
CA GLY A 330 -17.63 -11.45 20.56
C GLY A 330 -18.50 -10.40 19.87
N TRP A 331 -17.91 -9.51 19.07
CA TRP A 331 -18.65 -8.52 18.29
C TRP A 331 -19.27 -9.10 17.01
N ALA A 332 -18.73 -10.22 16.53
CA ALA A 332 -19.24 -11.03 15.45
C ALA A 332 -18.84 -12.49 15.67
N ASP A 333 -19.47 -13.41 14.92
CA ASP A 333 -19.18 -14.85 14.98
C ASP A 333 -18.38 -15.31 13.76
N ALA A 334 -18.49 -14.62 12.62
CA ALA A 334 -17.69 -14.84 11.42
C ALA A 334 -17.45 -13.52 10.67
N ILE A 335 -16.48 -13.53 9.78
CA ILE A 335 -16.15 -12.39 8.93
C ILE A 335 -16.28 -12.76 7.45
N THR A 336 -16.50 -11.75 6.59
CA THR A 336 -16.45 -11.94 5.14
C THR A 336 -15.58 -10.91 4.45
N MET A 337 -14.98 -11.34 3.33
CA MET A 337 -14.16 -10.52 2.45
C MET A 337 -14.73 -10.52 1.04
N GLY A 338 -14.98 -9.34 0.46
CA GLY A 338 -15.34 -9.18 -0.94
C GLY A 338 -14.11 -8.84 -1.78
N ARG A 339 -13.78 -7.54 -1.88
CA ARG A 339 -12.70 -7.02 -2.73
C ARG A 339 -11.30 -7.56 -2.36
N GLN A 340 -11.07 -7.99 -1.11
CA GLN A 340 -9.81 -8.62 -0.73
C GLN A 340 -9.61 -9.97 -1.43
N LEU A 341 -10.65 -10.81 -1.51
CA LEU A 341 -10.56 -12.07 -2.27
C LEU A 341 -10.52 -11.87 -3.81
N VAL A 342 -10.85 -10.67 -4.29
CA VAL A 342 -10.58 -10.27 -5.68
C VAL A 342 -9.11 -9.90 -5.85
N ALA A 343 -8.51 -9.25 -4.87
CA ALA A 343 -7.10 -8.85 -4.91
C ALA A 343 -6.15 -10.02 -4.66
N ASP A 344 -6.49 -10.90 -3.72
CA ASP A 344 -5.73 -12.10 -3.39
C ASP A 344 -6.66 -13.21 -2.89
N GLN A 345 -6.92 -14.15 -3.78
CA GLN A 345 -7.83 -15.28 -3.52
C GLN A 345 -7.31 -16.19 -2.39
N ARG A 346 -5.97 -16.24 -2.18
CA ARG A 346 -5.32 -17.09 -1.17
C ARG A 346 -5.12 -16.38 0.17
N THR A 347 -5.78 -15.25 0.41
CA THR A 347 -5.68 -14.50 1.66
C THR A 347 -5.92 -15.38 2.90
N PRO A 348 -6.99 -16.20 3.00
CA PRO A 348 -7.21 -17.04 4.18
C PRO A 348 -6.11 -18.08 4.38
N GLN A 349 -5.64 -18.72 3.31
CA GLN A 349 -4.55 -19.70 3.36
C GLN A 349 -3.26 -19.04 3.86
N LYS A 350 -2.88 -17.88 3.32
CA LYS A 350 -1.69 -17.14 3.75
C LYS A 350 -1.75 -16.74 5.22
N TRP A 351 -2.93 -16.33 5.70
CA TRP A 351 -3.15 -16.05 7.13
C TRP A 351 -2.98 -17.30 7.99
N GLN A 352 -3.54 -18.44 7.57
CA GLN A 352 -3.42 -19.72 8.28
C GLN A 352 -1.96 -20.18 8.41
N GLU A 353 -1.17 -19.95 7.36
CA GLU A 353 0.25 -20.31 7.27
C GLU A 353 1.20 -19.27 7.90
N GLY A 354 0.68 -18.18 8.48
CA GLY A 354 1.49 -17.10 9.07
C GLY A 354 2.20 -16.21 8.04
N ARG A 355 1.81 -16.27 6.76
CA ARG A 355 2.37 -15.50 5.65
C ARG A 355 1.60 -14.20 5.40
N VAL A 356 1.29 -13.45 6.48
CA VAL A 356 0.48 -12.23 6.41
C VAL A 356 1.11 -11.16 5.52
N ASP A 357 2.43 -11.04 5.55
CA ASP A 357 3.18 -10.05 4.75
C ASP A 357 3.20 -10.38 3.25
N GLU A 358 2.85 -11.61 2.86
CA GLU A 358 2.76 -12.04 1.45
C GLU A 358 1.37 -11.81 0.84
N VAL A 359 0.41 -11.33 1.62
CA VAL A 359 -0.93 -11.02 1.13
C VAL A 359 -0.92 -9.78 0.25
N VAL A 360 -1.37 -9.95 -1.00
CA VAL A 360 -1.62 -8.83 -1.91
C VAL A 360 -2.88 -8.10 -1.46
N ARG A 361 -2.71 -6.90 -0.90
CA ARG A 361 -3.82 -6.17 -0.29
C ARG A 361 -4.66 -5.42 -1.32
N CYS A 362 -5.96 -5.45 -1.12
CA CYS A 362 -6.90 -4.63 -1.90
C CYS A 362 -6.62 -3.15 -1.65
N LEU A 363 -6.31 -2.40 -2.71
CA LEU A 363 -6.08 -0.95 -2.66
C LEU A 363 -7.36 -0.14 -2.42
N ARG A 364 -8.53 -0.79 -2.39
CA ARG A 364 -9.84 -0.11 -2.34
C ARG A 364 -10.03 0.92 -3.46
N CYS A 365 -9.30 0.79 -4.57
CA CYS A 365 -9.33 1.70 -5.71
C CYS A 365 -10.65 1.68 -6.49
N ASN A 366 -11.48 0.65 -6.27
CA ASN A 366 -12.80 0.48 -6.90
C ASN A 366 -12.80 0.32 -8.44
N VAL A 367 -11.66 -0.03 -9.04
CA VAL A 367 -11.58 -0.38 -10.47
C VAL A 367 -12.56 -1.51 -10.83
N CYS A 368 -12.65 -2.55 -10.01
CA CYS A 368 -13.59 -3.66 -10.19
C CYS A 368 -15.04 -3.17 -10.23
N LEU A 369 -15.43 -2.28 -9.31
CA LEU A 369 -16.76 -1.67 -9.26
C LEU A 369 -17.03 -0.78 -10.48
N ALA A 370 -16.04 0.04 -10.87
CA ALA A 370 -16.17 0.95 -12.01
C ALA A 370 -16.37 0.18 -13.32
N ARG A 371 -15.69 -0.94 -13.51
CA ARG A 371 -15.90 -1.83 -14.67
C ARG A 371 -17.29 -2.48 -14.65
N PHE A 372 -17.68 -3.01 -13.50
CA PHE A 372 -19.03 -3.59 -13.34
C PHE A 372 -20.13 -2.57 -13.66
N ASN A 373 -20.02 -1.33 -13.17
CA ASN A 373 -21.00 -0.25 -13.48
C ASN A 373 -21.09 0.07 -14.98
N ARG A 374 -20.11 -0.35 -15.78
CA ARG A 374 -20.11 -0.23 -17.26
C ARG A 374 -20.57 -1.50 -17.98
N GLY A 375 -21.07 -2.50 -17.24
CA GLY A 375 -21.46 -3.79 -17.81
C GLY A 375 -20.29 -4.67 -18.24
N LEU A 376 -19.08 -4.41 -17.72
CA LEU A 376 -17.89 -5.18 -18.03
C LEU A 376 -17.56 -6.14 -16.89
N ALA A 377 -16.98 -7.28 -17.22
CA ALA A 377 -16.43 -8.20 -16.22
C ALA A 377 -15.39 -7.49 -15.34
N ILE A 378 -15.37 -7.83 -14.05
CA ILE A 378 -14.42 -7.22 -13.12
C ILE A 378 -12.96 -7.50 -13.49
N ARG A 379 -12.08 -6.56 -13.15
CA ARG A 379 -10.62 -6.68 -13.18
C ARG A 379 -10.08 -6.03 -11.91
N CYS A 380 -8.87 -6.37 -11.54
CA CYS A 380 -8.23 -5.84 -10.35
C CYS A 380 -6.91 -5.15 -10.70
N ALA A 381 -6.61 -4.04 -10.05
CA ALA A 381 -5.38 -3.28 -10.25
C ALA A 381 -4.12 -4.01 -9.71
N VAL A 382 -4.31 -4.95 -8.78
CA VAL A 382 -3.21 -5.70 -8.13
C VAL A 382 -3.27 -7.20 -8.39
N ASN A 383 -4.32 -7.68 -9.07
CA ASN A 383 -4.47 -9.10 -9.45
C ASN A 383 -4.83 -9.19 -10.93
N PRO A 384 -3.86 -9.45 -11.82
CA PRO A 384 -4.10 -9.58 -13.26
C PRO A 384 -4.91 -10.82 -13.62
N ASN A 385 -4.97 -11.82 -12.73
CA ASN A 385 -5.60 -13.12 -13.00
C ASN A 385 -7.12 -13.10 -12.85
N ILE A 386 -7.69 -12.08 -12.18
CA ILE A 386 -9.14 -12.06 -11.93
C ILE A 386 -9.97 -12.08 -13.22
N GLY A 387 -10.90 -13.04 -13.32
CA GLY A 387 -11.72 -13.31 -14.50
C GLY A 387 -10.96 -14.00 -15.64
N ARG A 388 -9.77 -14.56 -15.34
CA ARG A 388 -8.94 -15.35 -16.28
C ARG A 388 -8.48 -16.67 -15.65
N GLU A 389 -9.02 -17.06 -14.52
CA GLU A 389 -8.61 -18.22 -13.75
C GLU A 389 -8.70 -19.51 -14.55
N LYS A 390 -9.65 -19.62 -15.50
CA LYS A 390 -9.81 -20.78 -16.38
C LYS A 390 -8.56 -21.07 -17.25
N TYR A 391 -7.70 -20.07 -17.46
CA TYR A 391 -6.45 -20.21 -18.23
C TYR A 391 -5.26 -20.61 -17.34
N ASP A 392 -5.46 -20.82 -16.06
CA ASP A 392 -4.42 -21.35 -15.17
C ASP A 392 -4.02 -22.75 -15.63
N PRO A 393 -2.72 -23.08 -15.76
CA PRO A 393 -2.24 -24.40 -16.19
C PRO A 393 -2.81 -25.59 -15.43
N LYS A 394 -3.21 -25.39 -14.20
CA LYS A 394 -3.85 -26.45 -13.41
C LYS A 394 -5.27 -26.83 -13.91
N TYR A 395 -5.91 -25.93 -14.68
CA TYR A 395 -7.26 -26.15 -15.23
C TYR A 395 -7.25 -26.43 -16.75
N THR A 396 -6.15 -26.13 -17.45
CA THR A 396 -6.08 -26.32 -18.90
C THR A 396 -4.71 -26.74 -19.37
N THR A 397 -4.67 -27.70 -20.30
CA THR A 397 -3.46 -28.15 -21.02
C THR A 397 -3.36 -27.59 -22.43
N SER A 398 -4.33 -26.80 -22.87
CA SER A 398 -4.37 -26.22 -24.21
C SER A 398 -3.28 -25.13 -24.37
N ASP A 399 -2.42 -25.27 -25.40
CA ASP A 399 -1.38 -24.27 -25.73
C ASP A 399 -2.00 -22.91 -26.04
N THR A 400 -3.15 -22.88 -26.72
CA THR A 400 -3.88 -21.65 -27.01
C THR A 400 -4.36 -20.98 -25.70
N ALA A 401 -4.88 -21.77 -24.77
CA ALA A 401 -5.31 -21.26 -23.47
C ALA A 401 -4.10 -20.80 -22.63
N GLN A 402 -2.95 -21.48 -22.73
CA GLN A 402 -1.72 -21.05 -22.09
C GLN A 402 -1.17 -19.75 -22.69
N ALA A 403 -1.34 -19.53 -24.00
CA ALA A 403 -0.97 -18.28 -24.66
C ALA A 403 -1.87 -17.11 -24.23
N LEU A 404 -3.09 -17.38 -23.77
CA LEU A 404 -4.02 -16.40 -23.19
C LEU A 404 -3.81 -16.17 -21.69
N ARG A 405 -2.71 -16.70 -21.12
CA ARG A 405 -2.36 -16.47 -19.71
C ARG A 405 -2.47 -15.00 -19.36
N PRO A 406 -2.94 -14.70 -18.14
CA PRO A 406 -2.87 -13.35 -17.64
C PRO A 406 -1.42 -12.87 -17.67
N LEU A 407 -1.24 -11.59 -17.90
CA LEU A 407 0.07 -10.96 -17.70
C LEU A 407 0.55 -11.30 -16.29
N PRO A 408 1.81 -11.75 -16.14
CA PRO A 408 2.33 -12.24 -14.85
C PRO A 408 2.38 -11.15 -13.78
N GLU A 409 2.37 -9.86 -14.19
CA GLU A 409 2.45 -8.72 -13.31
C GLU A 409 1.35 -7.71 -13.61
N PRO A 410 0.80 -7.03 -12.60
CA PRO A 410 -0.05 -5.87 -12.82
C PRO A 410 0.78 -4.73 -13.42
N PHE A 411 0.12 -3.81 -14.10
CA PHE A 411 0.79 -2.61 -14.59
C PHE A 411 1.56 -1.89 -13.48
N MET A 412 2.82 -1.56 -13.75
CA MET A 412 3.72 -0.88 -12.82
C MET A 412 3.71 0.62 -13.10
N PRO A 413 3.39 1.48 -12.13
CA PRO A 413 3.59 2.92 -12.30
C PRO A 413 5.08 3.25 -12.46
N PRO A 414 5.47 4.17 -13.36
CA PRO A 414 6.88 4.55 -13.53
C PRO A 414 7.54 4.99 -12.22
N CYS A 415 6.85 5.76 -11.39
CA CYS A 415 7.35 6.18 -10.08
C CYS A 415 7.71 5.00 -9.15
N GLN A 416 6.98 3.89 -9.21
CA GLN A 416 7.26 2.70 -8.42
C GLN A 416 8.40 1.88 -9.04
N ASN A 417 8.44 1.77 -10.37
CA ASN A 417 9.50 1.06 -11.09
C ASN A 417 10.88 1.68 -10.82
N THR A 418 10.94 3.01 -10.76
CA THR A 418 12.18 3.75 -10.51
C THR A 418 12.66 3.66 -9.04
N CYS A 419 11.79 3.28 -8.11
CA CYS A 419 12.16 3.21 -6.70
C CYS A 419 13.06 2.01 -6.39
N PRO A 420 14.35 2.19 -5.99
CA PRO A 420 15.27 1.07 -5.74
C PRO A 420 14.77 0.10 -4.65
N ALA A 421 14.06 0.60 -3.62
CA ALA A 421 13.53 -0.22 -2.53
C ALA A 421 12.14 -0.84 -2.84
N GLY A 422 11.58 -0.55 -4.02
CA GLY A 422 10.28 -1.10 -4.45
C GLY A 422 9.13 -0.67 -3.53
N LEU A 423 9.08 0.62 -3.13
CA LEU A 423 7.95 1.15 -2.36
C LEU A 423 6.68 1.11 -3.22
N ASP A 424 5.58 0.66 -2.66
CA ASP A 424 4.27 0.73 -3.32
C ASP A 424 3.71 2.16 -3.24
N ILE A 425 4.26 3.03 -4.11
CA ILE A 425 3.97 4.46 -4.13
C ILE A 425 2.49 4.69 -4.44
N ASN A 426 1.95 3.95 -5.40
CA ASN A 426 0.55 4.09 -5.77
C ASN A 426 -0.40 3.77 -4.62
N ALA A 427 -0.05 2.77 -3.79
CA ALA A 427 -0.87 2.38 -2.65
C ALA A 427 -0.86 3.43 -1.53
N TYR A 428 0.31 3.87 -1.06
CA TYR A 428 0.33 4.82 0.05
C TYR A 428 -0.16 6.22 -0.35
N VAL A 429 0.10 6.68 -1.57
CA VAL A 429 -0.44 7.95 -2.07
C VAL A 429 -1.97 7.87 -2.19
N LEU A 430 -2.50 6.74 -2.68
CA LEU A 430 -3.94 6.52 -2.75
C LEU A 430 -4.60 6.51 -1.35
N MET A 431 -3.97 5.91 -0.34
CA MET A 431 -4.47 5.96 1.04
C MET A 431 -4.39 7.38 1.60
N ALA A 432 -3.29 8.09 1.39
CA ALA A 432 -3.12 9.48 1.81
C ALA A 432 -4.17 10.40 1.16
N SER A 433 -4.48 10.23 -0.13
CA SER A 433 -5.50 11.02 -0.84
C SER A 433 -6.91 10.91 -0.22
N ARG A 434 -7.12 9.87 0.58
CA ARG A 434 -8.37 9.60 1.31
C ARG A 434 -8.30 9.96 2.79
N GLY A 435 -7.15 10.44 3.26
CA GLY A 435 -6.92 10.82 4.64
C GLY A 435 -6.57 9.66 5.59
N TYR A 436 -6.29 8.45 5.07
CA TYR A 436 -5.91 7.28 5.88
C TYR A 436 -4.39 7.19 6.04
N MET A 437 -3.82 8.07 6.89
CA MET A 437 -2.37 8.17 7.09
C MET A 437 -1.79 6.92 7.76
N ASP A 438 -2.53 6.32 8.68
CA ASP A 438 -2.21 5.07 9.37
C ASP A 438 -2.11 3.88 8.39
N GLU A 439 -3.10 3.71 7.51
CA GLU A 439 -3.07 2.69 6.46
C GLU A 439 -1.98 2.97 5.41
N ALA A 440 -1.74 4.24 5.06
CA ALA A 440 -0.65 4.64 4.17
C ALA A 440 0.72 4.27 4.76
N TYR A 441 0.91 4.48 6.07
CA TYR A 441 2.13 4.10 6.78
C TYR A 441 2.41 2.60 6.73
N ARG A 442 1.37 1.76 6.79
CA ARG A 442 1.52 0.31 6.66
C ARG A 442 2.16 -0.08 5.32
N TYR A 443 1.74 0.52 4.20
CA TYR A 443 2.36 0.28 2.90
C TYR A 443 3.83 0.70 2.87
N LEU A 444 4.19 1.80 3.51
CA LEU A 444 5.59 2.22 3.65
C LEU A 444 6.40 1.20 4.43
N LYS A 445 5.90 0.72 5.58
CA LYS A 445 6.59 -0.24 6.45
C LYS A 445 6.76 -1.64 5.86
N GLN A 446 6.05 -1.98 4.80
CA GLN A 446 6.27 -3.23 4.03
C GLN A 446 7.57 -3.20 3.22
N SER A 447 8.05 -2.01 2.85
CA SER A 447 9.23 -1.87 1.99
C SER A 447 10.41 -1.19 2.65
N THR A 448 10.22 -0.39 3.70
CA THR A 448 11.29 0.29 4.41
C THR A 448 11.01 0.47 5.89
N PRO A 449 12.02 0.31 6.78
CA PRO A 449 11.89 0.69 8.18
C PRO A 449 11.94 2.22 8.42
N PHE A 450 12.40 3.02 7.44
CA PHE A 450 12.78 4.41 7.58
C PHE A 450 11.96 5.40 6.71
N PRO A 451 10.61 5.39 6.74
CA PRO A 451 9.83 6.32 5.92
C PRO A 451 10.03 7.79 6.29
N GLY A 452 10.23 8.12 7.57
CA GLY A 452 10.46 9.49 8.04
C GLY A 452 11.83 10.04 7.63
N VAL A 453 12.87 9.22 7.72
CA VAL A 453 14.21 9.55 7.22
C VAL A 453 14.17 9.74 5.70
N LEU A 454 13.62 8.78 4.96
CA LEU A 454 13.52 8.87 3.49
C LEU A 454 12.70 10.07 3.03
N GLY A 455 11.66 10.45 3.76
CA GLY A 455 10.86 11.63 3.47
C GLY A 455 11.63 12.96 3.57
N ARG A 456 12.86 12.94 4.09
CA ARG A 456 13.72 14.11 4.28
C ARG A 456 14.99 14.13 3.45
N VAL A 457 15.51 12.95 3.11
CA VAL A 457 16.86 12.84 2.49
C VAL A 457 16.90 12.00 1.21
N CYS A 458 15.78 11.46 0.77
CA CYS A 458 15.71 10.75 -0.51
C CYS A 458 15.73 11.76 -1.66
N PRO A 459 16.57 11.56 -2.70
CA PRO A 459 16.56 12.41 -3.89
C PRO A 459 15.35 12.18 -4.81
N HIS A 460 14.36 11.42 -4.36
CA HIS A 460 13.06 11.14 -4.96
C HIS A 460 13.01 10.92 -6.50
N PRO A 461 13.81 9.99 -7.07
CA PRO A 461 13.79 9.72 -8.50
C PRO A 461 12.39 9.32 -9.01
N CYS A 462 11.52 8.89 -8.11
CA CYS A 462 10.12 8.60 -8.40
C CYS A 462 9.29 9.83 -8.83
N GLU A 463 9.69 11.03 -8.43
CA GLU A 463 9.05 12.29 -8.87
C GLU A 463 9.48 12.66 -10.28
N THR A 464 10.76 12.44 -10.63
CA THR A 464 11.28 12.64 -11.98
C THR A 464 10.53 11.81 -13.01
N GLU A 465 10.23 10.54 -12.68
CA GLU A 465 9.50 9.62 -13.56
C GLU A 465 7.98 9.66 -13.38
N CYS A 466 7.46 10.65 -12.64
CA CYS A 466 6.04 10.74 -12.38
C CYS A 466 5.28 11.17 -13.65
N ASN A 467 4.35 10.35 -14.14
CA ASN A 467 3.50 10.67 -15.28
C ASN A 467 2.74 11.99 -15.14
N ARG A 468 2.46 12.45 -13.92
CA ARG A 468 1.80 13.74 -13.70
C ARG A 468 2.66 14.90 -14.21
N GLY A 469 3.99 14.78 -14.12
CA GLY A 469 4.93 15.78 -14.65
C GLY A 469 4.84 16.02 -16.16
N LYS A 470 4.23 15.09 -16.92
CA LYS A 470 3.94 15.28 -18.35
C LYS A 470 2.70 16.18 -18.60
N LEU A 471 1.92 16.49 -17.56
CA LEU A 471 0.69 17.29 -17.65
C LEU A 471 0.85 18.68 -17.02
N ASP A 472 1.40 18.71 -15.83
CA ASP A 472 1.70 19.89 -15.01
C ASP A 472 2.94 19.62 -14.15
N ASP A 473 2.84 19.65 -12.83
CA ASP A 473 3.94 19.31 -11.92
C ASP A 473 3.86 17.86 -11.43
N PRO A 474 4.99 17.15 -11.26
CA PRO A 474 4.99 15.83 -10.64
C PRO A 474 4.40 15.88 -9.23
N ILE A 475 3.85 14.76 -8.77
CA ILE A 475 3.33 14.64 -7.40
C ILE A 475 4.48 14.77 -6.39
N ALA A 476 4.27 15.51 -5.30
CA ALA A 476 5.21 15.63 -4.18
C ALA A 476 5.26 14.33 -3.35
N ILE A 477 5.72 13.24 -3.99
CA ILE A 477 5.70 11.87 -3.44
C ILE A 477 6.51 11.78 -2.15
N ASN A 478 7.65 12.47 -2.13
CA ASN A 478 8.55 12.46 -0.98
C ASN A 478 7.95 13.20 0.23
N ASP A 479 7.33 14.35 -0.01
CA ASP A 479 6.67 15.11 1.05
C ASP A 479 5.42 14.41 1.59
N ILE A 480 4.66 13.71 0.72
CA ILE A 480 3.54 12.86 1.16
C ILE A 480 4.04 11.74 2.08
N LYS A 481 5.12 11.05 1.69
CA LYS A 481 5.75 9.99 2.50
C LYS A 481 6.21 10.53 3.86
N ARG A 482 6.85 11.70 3.85
CA ARG A 482 7.27 12.40 5.06
C ARG A 482 6.08 12.71 5.97
N TYR A 483 5.03 13.33 5.42
CA TYR A 483 3.84 13.68 6.18
C TYR A 483 3.19 12.46 6.84
N ILE A 484 3.08 11.35 6.12
CA ILE A 484 2.56 10.09 6.67
C ILE A 484 3.37 9.61 7.87
N ALA A 485 4.71 9.65 7.77
CA ALA A 485 5.58 9.22 8.86
C ALA A 485 5.51 10.16 10.08
N ASP A 486 5.51 11.46 9.85
CA ASP A 486 5.40 12.47 10.91
C ASP A 486 4.04 12.37 11.60
N TRP A 487 2.97 12.18 10.85
CA TRP A 487 1.62 12.00 11.39
C TRP A 487 1.54 10.79 12.33
N VAL A 488 2.14 9.65 11.95
CA VAL A 488 2.16 8.45 12.80
C VAL A 488 3.03 8.65 14.04
N MET A 489 4.15 9.36 13.92
CA MET A 489 5.01 9.68 15.05
C MET A 489 4.30 10.56 16.10
N GLU A 490 3.39 11.43 15.66
CA GLU A 490 2.62 12.35 16.52
C GLU A 490 1.33 11.72 17.07
N ASN A 491 0.61 10.96 16.25
CA ASN A 491 -0.73 10.47 16.58
C ASN A 491 -0.76 8.98 16.98
N GLY A 492 0.31 8.23 16.70
CA GLY A 492 0.36 6.79 16.90
C GLY A 492 -0.41 6.00 15.85
N LEU A 493 -0.63 4.71 16.15
CA LEU A 493 -1.37 3.77 15.29
C LEU A 493 -2.42 3.04 16.12
N PRO A 494 -3.56 2.65 15.52
CA PRO A 494 -4.49 1.69 16.12
C PRO A 494 -3.77 0.36 16.46
N ASP A 495 -4.23 -0.35 17.48
CA ASP A 495 -3.54 -1.55 17.99
C ASP A 495 -3.25 -2.61 16.93
N TYR A 496 -4.19 -2.87 16.03
CA TYR A 496 -4.02 -3.84 14.96
C TYR A 496 -2.92 -3.43 13.94
N LEU A 497 -2.79 -2.13 13.63
CA LEU A 497 -1.70 -1.61 12.78
C LEU A 497 -0.39 -1.51 13.55
N LYS A 498 -0.43 -1.18 14.85
CA LYS A 498 0.76 -1.16 15.70
C LYS A 498 1.44 -2.52 15.73
N LYS A 499 0.67 -3.62 15.88
CA LYS A 499 1.20 -4.98 15.82
C LYS A 499 1.91 -5.33 14.52
N GLN A 500 1.51 -4.74 13.39
CA GLN A 500 2.10 -5.00 12.08
C GLN A 500 3.27 -4.06 11.75
N CYS A 501 3.11 -2.77 12.03
CA CYS A 501 4.04 -1.72 11.60
C CYS A 501 5.13 -1.41 12.62
N LEU A 502 4.80 -1.51 13.90
CA LEU A 502 5.65 -1.19 15.05
C LEU A 502 5.55 -2.30 16.13
N PRO A 503 5.73 -3.59 15.77
CA PRO A 503 5.60 -4.68 16.72
C PRO A 503 6.66 -4.59 17.80
N GLU A 504 6.34 -5.07 19.00
CA GLU A 504 7.27 -5.16 20.12
C GLU A 504 7.58 -6.64 20.42
N LYS A 505 8.86 -6.97 20.58
CA LYS A 505 9.35 -8.31 20.95
C LYS A 505 8.80 -9.43 20.06
N LEU A 506 9.13 -9.36 18.76
CA LEU A 506 8.77 -10.41 17.83
C LEU A 506 9.31 -11.77 18.30
N PRO A 507 8.54 -12.87 18.12
CA PRO A 507 8.99 -14.20 18.51
C PRO A 507 10.16 -14.64 17.63
N ILE A 508 11.20 -15.19 18.26
CA ILE A 508 12.30 -15.88 17.57
C ILE A 508 11.85 -17.30 17.31
N THR A 509 11.57 -17.62 16.07
CA THR A 509 11.05 -18.93 15.63
C THR A 509 12.10 -19.80 14.94
N LYS A 510 13.27 -19.21 14.63
CA LYS A 510 14.38 -19.87 13.95
C LYS A 510 15.57 -20.04 14.89
N LYS A 511 16.31 -21.15 14.73
CA LYS A 511 17.47 -21.47 15.57
C LYS A 511 18.71 -20.67 15.22
N GLU A 512 18.79 -20.25 13.95
CA GLU A 512 19.92 -19.56 13.36
C GLU A 512 20.03 -18.13 13.87
N LYS A 513 21.25 -17.71 14.15
CA LYS A 513 21.59 -16.37 14.62
C LYS A 513 22.29 -15.59 13.51
N ILE A 514 21.93 -14.34 13.32
CA ILE A 514 22.48 -13.49 12.26
C ILE A 514 23.20 -12.31 12.89
N ALA A 515 24.42 -12.05 12.41
CA ALA A 515 25.18 -10.87 12.74
C ALA A 515 25.09 -9.85 11.59
N VAL A 516 24.87 -8.60 11.93
CA VAL A 516 24.95 -7.46 11.00
C VAL A 516 26.08 -6.56 11.47
N VAL A 517 27.00 -6.22 10.59
CA VAL A 517 28.15 -5.35 10.90
C VAL A 517 27.94 -3.99 10.27
N GLY A 518 27.66 -2.99 11.09
CA GLY A 518 27.27 -1.64 10.72
C GLY A 518 25.78 -1.37 10.90
N SER A 519 25.46 -0.29 11.57
CA SER A 519 24.11 0.17 11.86
C SER A 519 23.63 1.30 10.93
N GLY A 520 24.20 1.39 9.72
CA GLY A 520 23.74 2.30 8.68
C GLY A 520 22.42 1.85 8.03
N PRO A 521 21.93 2.56 7.02
CA PRO A 521 20.66 2.26 6.34
C PRO A 521 20.55 0.81 5.87
N ALA A 522 21.60 0.25 5.25
CA ALA A 522 21.61 -1.14 4.77
C ALA A 522 21.51 -2.14 5.92
N GLY A 523 22.34 -1.98 6.96
CA GLY A 523 22.40 -2.92 8.08
C GLY A 523 21.12 -2.95 8.89
N LEU A 524 20.58 -1.79 9.23
CA LEU A 524 19.33 -1.70 10.00
C LEU A 524 18.13 -2.18 9.18
N THR A 525 18.12 -1.96 7.86
CA THR A 525 17.07 -2.50 6.98
C THR A 525 17.14 -4.04 6.91
N ALA A 526 18.33 -4.61 6.77
CA ALA A 526 18.50 -6.07 6.84
C ALA A 526 18.03 -6.64 8.19
N ALA A 527 18.42 -6.00 9.30
CA ALA A 527 18.01 -6.42 10.63
C ALA A 527 16.48 -6.37 10.81
N TYR A 528 15.82 -5.31 10.29
CA TYR A 528 14.36 -5.17 10.30
C TYR A 528 13.66 -6.33 9.60
N PHE A 529 14.08 -6.69 8.38
CA PHE A 529 13.43 -7.77 7.64
C PHE A 529 13.78 -9.15 8.18
N LEU A 530 14.99 -9.36 8.72
CA LEU A 530 15.42 -10.63 9.29
C LEU A 530 14.71 -10.96 10.61
N ILE A 531 14.52 -9.98 11.50
CA ILE A 531 13.76 -10.18 12.73
C ILE A 531 12.29 -10.51 12.42
N LYS A 532 11.68 -9.87 11.41
CA LYS A 532 10.33 -10.22 10.94
C LYS A 532 10.22 -11.64 10.39
N LYS A 533 11.32 -12.22 9.89
CA LYS A 533 11.40 -13.61 9.47
C LYS A 533 11.64 -14.59 10.62
N GLY A 534 11.71 -14.12 11.86
CA GLY A 534 11.87 -14.93 13.07
C GLY A 534 13.31 -15.29 13.44
N TYR A 535 14.32 -14.61 12.87
CA TYR A 535 15.73 -14.81 13.23
C TYR A 535 16.14 -13.97 14.42
N ALA A 536 17.04 -14.49 15.27
CA ALA A 536 17.75 -13.69 16.26
C ALA A 536 18.83 -12.83 15.56
N VAL A 537 18.69 -11.51 15.63
CA VAL A 537 19.58 -10.56 14.93
C VAL A 537 20.35 -9.70 15.90
N THR A 538 21.69 -9.65 15.73
CA THR A 538 22.57 -8.75 16.46
C THR A 538 23.29 -7.82 15.49
N VAL A 539 23.11 -6.51 15.67
CA VAL A 539 23.82 -5.45 14.94
C VAL A 539 25.03 -5.00 15.75
N PHE A 540 26.23 -5.05 15.17
CA PHE A 540 27.47 -4.55 15.72
C PHE A 540 27.81 -3.20 15.08
N GLU A 541 27.91 -2.17 15.91
CA GLU A 541 28.22 -0.81 15.51
C GLU A 541 29.53 -0.35 16.18
N ALA A 542 30.48 0.14 15.38
CA ALA A 542 31.75 0.64 15.90
C ALA A 542 31.61 1.97 16.64
N ALA A 543 30.67 2.82 16.18
CA ALA A 543 30.40 4.12 16.78
C ALA A 543 29.58 4.02 18.08
N PRO A 544 29.58 5.08 18.92
CA PRO A 544 28.78 5.11 20.15
C PRO A 544 27.26 5.26 19.88
N VAL A 545 26.89 5.71 18.69
CA VAL A 545 25.49 5.93 18.29
C VAL A 545 25.20 5.15 17.03
N ALA A 546 24.03 4.48 16.98
CA ALA A 546 23.57 3.79 15.79
C ALA A 546 22.98 4.77 14.76
N GLY A 547 23.03 4.38 13.47
CA GLY A 547 22.43 5.14 12.37
C GLY A 547 23.36 5.44 11.20
N GLY A 548 24.67 5.24 11.36
CA GLY A 548 25.64 5.52 10.29
C GLY A 548 25.52 6.95 9.75
N MET A 549 25.44 7.13 8.42
CA MET A 549 25.34 8.48 7.82
C MET A 549 24.04 9.20 8.18
N MET A 550 22.97 8.53 8.56
CA MET A 550 21.75 9.18 9.09
C MET A 550 22.04 9.95 10.40
N ALA A 551 22.96 9.44 11.21
CA ALA A 551 23.31 10.05 12.50
C ALA A 551 24.50 11.02 12.40
N PHE A 552 25.47 10.74 11.53
CA PHE A 552 26.75 11.46 11.50
C PHE A 552 26.95 12.32 10.25
N GLY A 553 26.37 11.95 9.10
CA GLY A 553 26.59 12.62 7.83
C GLY A 553 25.60 13.75 7.57
N VAL A 554 24.32 13.48 7.75
CA VAL A 554 23.26 14.47 7.45
C VAL A 554 23.05 15.41 8.62
N PRO A 555 23.10 16.76 8.43
CA PRO A 555 22.89 17.72 9.51
C PRO A 555 21.45 17.72 10.04
N GLU A 556 21.30 18.15 11.31
CA GLU A 556 20.02 18.14 12.00
C GLU A 556 18.95 19.04 11.34
N HIS A 557 19.36 20.10 10.67
CA HIS A 557 18.44 20.99 9.96
C HIS A 557 17.80 20.37 8.70
N ARG A 558 18.35 19.25 8.21
CA ARG A 558 17.74 18.41 7.15
C ARG A 558 17.12 17.15 7.71
N LEU A 559 17.74 16.53 8.71
CA LEU A 559 17.30 15.29 9.32
C LEU A 559 17.33 15.39 10.85
N PRO A 560 16.25 15.79 11.50
CA PRO A 560 16.17 15.88 12.95
C PRO A 560 16.49 14.56 13.64
N ARG A 561 17.34 14.60 14.67
CA ARG A 561 17.77 13.39 15.40
C ARG A 561 16.61 12.61 15.97
N LYS A 562 15.56 13.28 16.45
CA LYS A 562 14.34 12.65 16.97
C LYS A 562 13.70 11.67 15.98
N VAL A 563 13.75 11.95 14.67
CA VAL A 563 13.20 11.08 13.62
C VAL A 563 14.04 9.83 13.48
N VAL A 564 15.37 9.98 13.38
CA VAL A 564 16.32 8.87 13.28
C VAL A 564 16.23 7.95 14.50
N GLU A 565 16.22 8.53 15.69
CA GLU A 565 16.10 7.80 16.95
C GLU A 565 14.78 7.06 17.08
N TRP A 566 13.67 7.67 16.69
CA TRP A 566 12.35 7.06 16.75
C TRP A 566 12.27 5.81 15.85
N GLU A 567 12.76 5.92 14.61
CA GLU A 567 12.74 4.80 13.66
C GLU A 567 13.72 3.69 14.06
N ILE A 568 14.93 4.01 14.55
CA ILE A 568 15.87 3.01 15.09
C ILE A 568 15.31 2.34 16.34
N ASN A 569 14.69 3.10 17.25
CA ASN A 569 14.06 2.54 18.44
C ASN A 569 12.90 1.61 18.11
N SER A 570 12.17 1.86 17.02
CA SER A 570 11.15 0.93 16.55
C SER A 570 11.74 -0.44 16.21
N ILE A 571 12.92 -0.47 15.56
CA ILE A 571 13.65 -1.71 15.23
C ILE A 571 14.16 -2.41 16.51
N LYS A 572 14.70 -1.66 17.47
CA LYS A 572 15.14 -2.21 18.78
C LYS A 572 13.97 -2.85 19.53
N LYS A 573 12.79 -2.19 19.55
CA LYS A 573 11.59 -2.72 20.21
C LYS A 573 11.11 -4.03 19.61
N MET A 574 11.34 -4.27 18.30
CA MET A 574 11.05 -5.55 17.67
C MET A 574 11.87 -6.72 18.21
N GLY A 575 12.96 -6.45 18.92
CA GLY A 575 13.85 -7.47 19.51
C GLY A 575 15.24 -7.54 18.87
N VAL A 576 15.60 -6.61 17.97
CA VAL A 576 16.95 -6.53 17.40
C VAL A 576 17.92 -6.02 18.45
N ALA A 577 18.98 -6.79 18.73
CA ALA A 577 20.06 -6.38 19.62
C ALA A 577 21.04 -5.47 18.88
N ILE A 578 21.15 -4.19 19.25
CA ILE A 578 22.12 -3.25 18.68
C ILE A 578 23.23 -3.00 19.73
N LYS A 579 24.45 -3.41 19.39
CA LYS A 579 25.65 -3.25 20.23
C LYS A 579 26.51 -2.13 19.64
N THR A 580 26.49 -0.97 20.27
CA THR A 580 27.38 0.16 19.94
C THR A 580 28.77 -0.03 20.59
N ASN A 581 29.76 0.76 20.19
CA ASN A 581 31.17 0.63 20.60
C ASN A 581 31.70 -0.81 20.42
N SER A 582 31.24 -1.51 19.38
CA SER A 582 31.50 -2.92 19.14
C SER A 582 32.07 -3.14 17.72
N ALA A 583 33.26 -2.61 17.49
CA ALA A 583 33.96 -2.77 16.22
C ALA A 583 34.30 -4.24 15.94
N VAL A 584 33.95 -4.71 14.76
CA VAL A 584 34.29 -6.05 14.25
C VAL A 584 35.54 -5.96 13.41
N LYS A 585 36.59 -6.68 13.79
CA LYS A 585 37.87 -6.70 13.06
C LYS A 585 37.92 -7.75 11.97
N ASN A 586 37.28 -8.89 12.18
CA ASN A 586 37.20 -9.96 11.22
C ASN A 586 35.80 -10.58 11.21
N PRO A 587 35.07 -10.56 10.07
CA PRO A 587 33.70 -11.08 10.02
C PRO A 587 33.64 -12.61 10.24
N GLU A 588 34.67 -13.38 9.87
CA GLU A 588 34.74 -14.85 10.07
C GLU A 588 34.71 -15.21 11.57
N ASP A 589 35.19 -14.33 12.44
CA ASP A 589 35.16 -14.58 13.89
C ASP A 589 33.73 -14.58 14.44
N LEU A 590 32.79 -13.91 13.78
CA LEU A 590 31.38 -13.99 14.15
C LEU A 590 30.79 -15.36 13.80
N LEU A 591 31.19 -15.96 12.66
CA LEU A 591 30.79 -17.34 12.32
C LEU A 591 31.33 -18.33 13.37
N LYS A 592 32.60 -18.20 13.81
CA LYS A 592 33.19 -19.01 14.88
C LYS A 592 32.48 -18.81 16.21
N LYS A 593 31.89 -17.63 16.47
CA LYS A 593 31.10 -17.31 17.68
C LYS A 593 29.65 -17.84 17.62
N GLY A 594 29.32 -18.64 16.60
CA GLY A 594 28.03 -19.30 16.47
C GLY A 594 26.94 -18.49 15.74
N TYR A 595 27.31 -17.42 15.02
CA TYR A 595 26.41 -16.81 14.03
C TYR A 595 26.40 -17.65 12.76
N ASN A 596 25.22 -17.86 12.17
CA ASN A 596 25.03 -18.70 10.99
C ASN A 596 25.18 -17.90 9.67
N ALA A 597 25.01 -16.58 9.75
CA ALA A 597 25.27 -15.66 8.65
C ALA A 597 25.76 -14.30 9.19
N VAL A 598 26.58 -13.62 8.36
CA VAL A 598 27.09 -12.27 8.65
C VAL A 598 26.77 -11.35 7.47
N PHE A 599 26.18 -10.22 7.72
CA PHE A 599 25.94 -9.18 6.72
C PHE A 599 26.85 -7.97 6.99
N MET A 600 27.76 -7.69 6.04
CA MET A 600 28.69 -6.56 6.08
C MET A 600 28.02 -5.31 5.47
N ALA A 601 27.78 -4.28 6.30
CA ALA A 601 27.10 -3.05 5.92
C ALA A 601 27.79 -1.80 6.52
N VAL A 602 29.12 -1.79 6.51
CA VAL A 602 29.96 -0.76 7.18
C VAL A 602 30.00 0.59 6.43
N GLY A 603 29.45 0.63 5.21
CA GLY A 603 29.37 1.87 4.41
C GLY A 603 30.71 2.38 3.90
N SER A 604 30.75 3.68 3.54
CA SER A 604 31.91 4.43 3.05
C SER A 604 32.27 5.50 4.07
N GLN A 605 33.31 5.26 4.87
CA GLN A 605 33.64 6.10 6.03
C GLN A 605 34.82 7.07 5.81
N ASN A 606 35.60 6.88 4.76
CA ASN A 606 36.76 7.69 4.44
C ASN A 606 36.44 8.72 3.34
N SER A 607 36.85 9.95 3.51
CA SER A 607 36.78 10.97 2.47
C SER A 607 37.84 10.72 1.38
N ALA A 608 37.52 11.05 0.14
CA ALA A 608 38.48 11.08 -0.96
C ALA A 608 39.45 12.25 -0.77
N LYS A 609 40.72 12.05 -1.20
CA LYS A 609 41.73 13.09 -1.21
C LYS A 609 41.71 13.86 -2.52
N LEU A 610 42.00 15.17 -2.47
CA LEU A 610 42.16 16.03 -3.65
C LEU A 610 43.43 15.67 -4.44
N ASN A 611 44.46 15.22 -3.74
CA ASN A 611 45.81 14.97 -4.28
C ASN A 611 46.43 16.23 -4.93
N VAL A 612 46.27 17.37 -4.29
CA VAL A 612 46.89 18.65 -4.70
C VAL A 612 47.84 19.18 -3.66
N ALA A 613 48.76 20.03 -4.07
CA ALA A 613 49.71 20.66 -3.16
C ALA A 613 48.99 21.48 -2.08
N GLY A 614 49.42 21.34 -0.83
CA GLY A 614 48.85 22.06 0.31
C GLY A 614 47.60 21.42 0.96
N GLU A 615 47.17 20.25 0.48
CA GLU A 615 45.97 19.55 1.01
C GLU A 615 46.10 19.21 2.51
N ASP A 616 47.31 18.91 2.99
CA ASP A 616 47.57 18.53 4.38
C ASP A 616 47.82 19.74 5.31
N ALA A 617 47.64 20.99 4.82
CA ALA A 617 47.87 22.19 5.60
C ALA A 617 46.84 22.37 6.73
N LYS A 618 47.27 23.00 7.83
CA LYS A 618 46.37 23.37 8.93
C LYS A 618 45.26 24.28 8.40
N GLY A 619 44.00 23.97 8.68
CA GLY A 619 42.84 24.69 8.19
C GLY A 619 42.19 24.05 6.96
N VAL A 620 42.77 22.95 6.43
CA VAL A 620 42.10 22.07 5.46
C VAL A 620 41.49 20.90 6.22
N ILE A 621 40.17 20.68 6.05
CA ILE A 621 39.47 19.61 6.74
C ILE A 621 38.55 18.88 5.76
N GLN A 622 38.29 17.62 6.03
CA GLN A 622 37.39 16.81 5.26
C GLN A 622 35.95 17.03 5.73
N ALA A 623 35.02 17.19 4.79
CA ALA A 623 33.61 17.48 5.09
C ALA A 623 32.97 16.43 6.00
N LEU A 624 33.28 15.15 5.79
CA LEU A 624 32.70 14.08 6.60
C LEU A 624 33.13 14.17 8.09
N SER A 625 34.41 14.47 8.34
CA SER A 625 34.94 14.71 9.70
C SER A 625 34.28 15.92 10.34
N PHE A 626 34.18 17.02 9.58
CA PHE A 626 33.52 18.25 10.03
C PHE A 626 32.06 18.03 10.41
N LEU A 627 31.28 17.39 9.52
CA LEU A 627 29.85 17.06 9.74
C LEU A 627 29.69 16.11 10.91
N LYS A 628 30.56 15.11 11.07
CA LYS A 628 30.52 14.18 12.21
C LYS A 628 30.70 14.93 13.54
N ASP A 629 31.61 15.89 13.61
CA ASP A 629 31.81 16.74 14.80
C ASP A 629 30.57 17.61 15.08
N VAL A 630 30.03 18.29 14.06
CA VAL A 630 28.80 19.08 14.18
C VAL A 630 27.65 18.22 14.68
N ASN A 631 27.42 17.07 14.05
CA ASN A 631 26.30 16.16 14.34
C ASN A 631 26.46 15.42 15.68
N SER A 632 27.68 15.38 16.23
CA SER A 632 27.94 14.86 17.57
C SER A 632 27.79 15.94 18.68
N GLY A 633 27.22 17.11 18.33
CA GLY A 633 26.99 18.20 19.26
C GLY A 633 28.22 19.07 19.54
N LYS A 634 29.36 18.79 18.88
CA LYS A 634 30.55 19.66 18.95
C LYS A 634 30.28 20.93 18.13
N LYS A 635 30.92 22.01 18.54
CA LYS A 635 30.92 23.28 17.80
C LYS A 635 32.35 23.52 17.28
N PRO A 636 32.73 22.85 16.17
CA PRO A 636 34.07 23.07 15.62
C PRO A 636 34.28 24.55 15.26
N ALA A 637 35.44 25.07 15.54
CA ALA A 637 35.78 26.44 15.17
C ALA A 637 35.82 26.55 13.64
N VAL A 638 35.15 27.56 13.10
CA VAL A 638 35.13 27.85 11.66
C VAL A 638 35.92 29.11 11.36
N GLY A 639 36.48 29.18 10.16
CA GLY A 639 37.18 30.34 9.67
C GLY A 639 36.27 31.56 9.39
N LYS A 640 36.86 32.72 9.23
CA LYS A 640 36.11 33.91 8.76
C LYS A 640 35.75 33.79 7.29
N LYS A 641 36.65 33.21 6.47
CA LYS A 641 36.46 32.95 5.04
C LYS A 641 36.59 31.46 4.80
N VAL A 642 35.50 30.80 4.51
CA VAL A 642 35.44 29.33 4.26
C VAL A 642 35.24 29.06 2.80
N VAL A 643 36.06 28.18 2.21
CA VAL A 643 35.87 27.63 0.87
C VAL A 643 35.52 26.14 1.00
N VAL A 644 34.42 25.74 0.38
CA VAL A 644 34.00 24.32 0.28
C VAL A 644 34.23 23.85 -1.14
N ILE A 645 34.93 22.73 -1.31
CA ILE A 645 35.25 22.16 -2.62
C ILE A 645 34.39 20.91 -2.86
N GLY A 646 33.48 20.97 -3.83
CA GLY A 646 32.58 19.90 -4.25
C GLY A 646 31.17 20.39 -4.58
N GLY A 647 30.42 19.64 -5.44
CA GLY A 647 29.09 20.01 -5.93
C GLY A 647 27.95 19.10 -5.42
N GLY A 648 28.24 18.17 -4.50
CA GLY A 648 27.23 17.23 -4.00
C GLY A 648 26.56 17.68 -2.70
N SER A 649 25.50 16.96 -2.26
CA SER A 649 24.74 17.25 -1.02
C SER A 649 25.62 17.40 0.23
N VAL A 650 26.70 16.63 0.35
CA VAL A 650 27.66 16.73 1.46
C VAL A 650 28.38 18.08 1.46
N ALA A 651 28.65 18.66 0.29
CA ALA A 651 29.25 19.99 0.16
C ALA A 651 28.26 21.07 0.58
N MET A 652 26.99 20.97 0.15
CA MET A 652 25.91 21.88 0.59
C MET A 652 25.73 21.84 2.11
N ASP A 653 25.70 20.63 2.69
CA ASP A 653 25.60 20.42 4.14
C ASP A 653 26.75 21.04 4.91
N ALA A 654 27.97 20.82 4.42
CA ALA A 654 29.18 21.38 5.07
C ALA A 654 29.22 22.92 4.97
N ALA A 655 28.85 23.46 3.81
CA ALA A 655 28.81 24.92 3.59
C ALA A 655 27.74 25.58 4.49
N THR A 656 26.54 25.02 4.54
CA THR A 656 25.47 25.53 5.40
C THR A 656 25.84 25.43 6.89
N CYS A 657 26.43 24.30 7.31
CA CYS A 657 26.90 24.13 8.69
C CYS A 657 28.00 25.15 9.05
N ALA A 658 28.95 25.39 8.16
CA ALA A 658 30.02 26.37 8.39
C ALA A 658 29.43 27.79 8.55
N LEU A 659 28.49 28.18 7.69
CA LEU A 659 27.82 29.48 7.77
C LEU A 659 27.04 29.62 9.09
N ARG A 660 26.30 28.61 9.49
CA ARG A 660 25.48 28.63 10.72
C ARG A 660 26.29 28.53 11.99
N LEU A 661 27.52 28.02 11.92
CA LEU A 661 28.51 28.06 13.02
C LEU A 661 29.24 29.42 13.15
N GLY A 662 28.93 30.36 12.26
CA GLY A 662 29.43 31.73 12.38
C GLY A 662 30.56 32.09 11.43
N ALA A 663 30.76 31.39 10.34
CA ALA A 663 31.65 31.82 9.26
C ALA A 663 31.19 33.17 8.71
N GLY A 664 32.14 34.08 8.50
CA GLY A 664 31.85 35.42 7.98
C GLY A 664 31.42 35.39 6.49
N SER A 665 31.98 34.46 5.71
CA SER A 665 31.59 34.17 4.35
C SER A 665 31.89 32.73 4.01
N VAL A 666 31.00 32.11 3.22
CA VAL A 666 31.17 30.75 2.70
C VAL A 666 31.04 30.79 1.18
N GLN A 667 32.00 30.21 0.50
CA GLN A 667 32.05 30.09 -0.94
C GLN A 667 32.19 28.61 -1.32
N LEU A 668 31.26 28.09 -2.08
CA LEU A 668 31.33 26.74 -2.61
C LEU A 668 31.89 26.76 -4.03
N VAL A 669 32.78 25.83 -4.32
CA VAL A 669 33.46 25.71 -5.62
C VAL A 669 33.23 24.31 -6.14
N CYS A 670 32.71 24.17 -7.36
CA CYS A 670 32.46 22.88 -7.97
C CYS A 670 32.87 22.81 -9.44
N LEU A 671 33.07 21.59 -9.94
CA LEU A 671 33.48 21.31 -11.31
C LEU A 671 32.36 21.52 -12.30
N GLU A 672 31.13 21.25 -11.91
CA GLU A 672 29.93 21.27 -12.71
C GLU A 672 29.70 22.66 -13.33
N CYS A 673 29.18 22.69 -14.56
CA CYS A 673 29.06 23.90 -15.34
C CYS A 673 27.69 24.59 -15.19
N SER A 674 26.71 23.88 -14.61
CA SER A 674 25.37 24.41 -14.29
C SER A 674 24.84 23.78 -12.99
N HIS A 675 23.77 24.34 -12.43
CA HIS A 675 23.08 23.77 -11.27
C HIS A 675 22.51 22.40 -11.58
N ASP A 676 22.02 22.18 -12.81
CA ASP A 676 21.42 20.90 -13.23
C ASP A 676 22.45 19.76 -13.35
N GLU A 677 23.75 20.10 -13.53
CA GLU A 677 24.83 19.13 -13.55
C GLU A 677 25.33 18.77 -12.15
N MET A 678 24.96 19.57 -11.13
CA MET A 678 25.43 19.35 -9.76
C MET A 678 24.77 18.09 -9.15
N PRO A 679 25.55 17.23 -8.45
CA PRO A 679 24.99 16.05 -7.80
C PRO A 679 24.08 16.36 -6.58
N ALA A 680 24.12 17.60 -6.05
CA ALA A 680 23.22 18.05 -4.99
C ALA A 680 21.78 18.23 -5.51
N GLN A 681 20.79 18.10 -4.63
CA GLN A 681 19.42 18.39 -4.99
C GLN A 681 19.22 19.88 -5.24
N VAL A 682 18.33 20.23 -6.18
CA VAL A 682 18.07 21.65 -6.55
C VAL A 682 17.66 22.46 -5.31
N GLU A 683 16.80 21.90 -4.47
CA GLU A 683 16.33 22.55 -3.24
C GLU A 683 17.46 22.82 -2.24
N GLU A 684 18.48 21.94 -2.20
CA GLU A 684 19.65 22.14 -1.32
C GLU A 684 20.53 23.29 -1.82
N ILE A 685 20.68 23.39 -3.14
CA ILE A 685 21.43 24.46 -3.79
C ILE A 685 20.72 25.80 -3.57
N GLU A 686 19.42 25.86 -3.84
CA GLU A 686 18.60 27.05 -3.66
C GLU A 686 18.62 27.53 -2.20
N GLN A 687 18.43 26.63 -1.24
CA GLN A 687 18.48 26.95 0.19
C GLN A 687 19.85 27.49 0.63
N ALA A 688 20.93 26.92 0.09
CA ALA A 688 22.28 27.39 0.37
C ALA A 688 22.49 28.82 -0.16
N ILE A 689 22.06 29.10 -1.38
CA ILE A 689 22.14 30.43 -2.00
C ILE A 689 21.27 31.45 -1.23
N GLU A 690 20.02 31.06 -0.84
CA GLU A 690 19.15 31.92 -0.02
C GLU A 690 19.78 32.33 1.34
N GLU A 691 20.61 31.45 1.92
CA GLU A 691 21.32 31.73 3.17
C GLU A 691 22.57 32.60 2.96
N GLY A 692 22.97 32.87 1.73
CA GLY A 692 24.08 33.73 1.35
C GLY A 692 25.37 32.98 1.01
N ILE A 693 25.31 31.69 0.74
CA ILE A 693 26.44 30.90 0.24
C ILE A 693 26.65 31.25 -1.23
N LYS A 694 27.87 31.65 -1.60
CA LYS A 694 28.20 31.88 -3.00
C LYS A 694 28.61 30.56 -3.66
N VAL A 695 28.00 30.23 -4.79
CA VAL A 695 28.32 29.04 -5.58
C VAL A 695 29.10 29.44 -6.83
N ASP A 696 30.33 28.99 -6.94
CA ASP A 696 31.23 29.19 -8.09
C ASP A 696 31.33 27.85 -8.88
N MET A 697 30.62 27.77 -9.97
CA MET A 697 30.61 26.62 -10.88
C MET A 697 31.74 26.68 -11.91
N SER A 698 32.08 25.53 -12.47
CA SER A 698 33.10 25.37 -13.51
C SER A 698 34.54 25.63 -13.03
N TRP A 699 34.83 25.39 -11.76
CA TRP A 699 36.17 25.54 -11.21
C TRP A 699 36.60 24.29 -10.45
N GLY A 700 37.85 23.83 -10.72
CA GLY A 700 38.49 22.73 -10.00
C GLY A 700 39.74 23.19 -9.23
N PRO A 701 40.07 22.50 -8.13
CA PRO A 701 41.26 22.86 -7.35
C PRO A 701 42.56 22.56 -8.11
N LYS A 702 43.47 23.52 -8.16
CA LYS A 702 44.86 23.37 -8.67
C LYS A 702 45.82 23.15 -7.49
N SER A 703 45.69 23.95 -6.44
CA SER A 703 46.47 23.82 -5.22
C SER A 703 45.78 24.57 -4.06
N ILE A 704 46.12 24.23 -2.83
CA ILE A 704 45.78 25.02 -1.65
C ILE A 704 46.91 26.00 -1.39
N ILE A 705 46.61 27.30 -1.36
CA ILE A 705 47.56 28.34 -1.06
C ILE A 705 47.86 28.32 0.44
N THR A 706 49.14 28.21 0.81
CA THR A 706 49.55 28.10 2.22
C THR A 706 50.56 29.18 2.59
N SER A 707 50.52 29.58 3.88
CA SER A 707 51.55 30.44 4.48
C SER A 707 51.79 30.00 5.92
N GLY A 708 53.05 29.72 6.28
CA GLY A 708 53.37 29.19 7.60
C GLY A 708 52.69 27.88 7.95
N GLY A 709 52.46 26.99 6.97
CA GLY A 709 51.79 25.70 7.16
C GLY A 709 50.26 25.78 7.35
N LYS A 710 49.65 26.95 7.16
CA LYS A 710 48.22 27.20 7.29
C LYS A 710 47.62 27.56 5.95
N ALA A 711 46.39 27.12 5.68
CA ALA A 711 45.62 27.52 4.53
C ALA A 711 45.38 29.04 4.50
N LYS A 712 45.51 29.62 3.32
CA LYS A 712 45.29 31.05 3.02
C LYS A 712 44.38 31.29 1.84
N GLY A 713 44.08 30.24 1.08
CA GLY A 713 43.22 30.33 -0.08
C GLY A 713 43.29 29.06 -0.92
N VAL A 714 42.63 29.10 -2.05
CA VAL A 714 42.61 28.07 -3.05
C VAL A 714 42.95 28.65 -4.41
N ASP A 715 43.91 28.05 -5.10
CA ASP A 715 44.20 28.29 -6.52
C ASP A 715 43.39 27.30 -7.37
N LEU A 716 42.60 27.81 -8.29
CA LEU A 716 41.61 27.10 -9.08
C LEU A 716 42.02 27.16 -10.56
N LYS A 717 41.59 26.16 -11.30
CA LYS A 717 41.64 26.09 -12.75
C LYS A 717 40.27 25.87 -13.36
N ARG A 718 40.05 26.45 -14.53
CA ARG A 718 38.72 26.36 -15.19
C ARG A 718 38.40 24.94 -15.61
N CYS A 719 37.23 24.43 -15.18
CA CYS A 719 36.65 23.19 -15.71
C CYS A 719 35.78 23.53 -16.91
N VAL A 720 36.04 22.88 -18.05
CA VAL A 720 35.35 23.14 -19.31
C VAL A 720 34.17 22.16 -19.48
N SER A 721 34.35 20.95 -18.97
CA SER A 721 33.32 19.91 -18.98
C SER A 721 33.61 18.89 -17.88
N CYS A 722 32.58 18.39 -17.21
CA CYS A 722 32.69 17.37 -16.17
C CYS A 722 32.45 15.97 -16.70
N TYR A 723 31.66 15.84 -17.78
CA TYR A 723 31.22 14.56 -18.29
C TYR A 723 31.58 14.36 -19.74
N THR A 724 31.84 13.12 -20.11
CA THR A 724 31.97 12.71 -21.53
C THR A 724 30.60 12.72 -22.20
N LYS A 725 30.56 12.61 -23.54
CA LYS A 725 29.30 12.44 -24.29
C LYS A 725 28.48 11.20 -23.88
N SER A 726 29.14 10.19 -23.28
CA SER A 726 28.48 9.00 -22.75
C SER A 726 28.06 9.12 -21.28
N GLY A 727 28.16 10.32 -20.66
CA GLY A 727 27.77 10.57 -19.27
C GLY A 727 28.80 10.13 -18.21
N ALA A 728 29.95 9.62 -18.61
CA ALA A 728 31.00 9.24 -17.65
C ALA A 728 31.73 10.48 -17.09
N PHE A 729 31.96 10.51 -15.77
CA PHE A 729 32.69 11.58 -15.12
C PHE A 729 34.16 11.58 -15.57
N SER A 730 34.56 12.65 -16.25
CA SER A 730 35.90 12.84 -16.82
C SER A 730 36.17 14.32 -17.03
N PRO A 731 36.54 15.06 -15.95
CA PRO A 731 36.67 16.50 -16.03
C PRO A 731 37.81 16.95 -16.95
N VAL A 732 37.54 17.91 -17.81
CA VAL A 732 38.48 18.55 -18.73
C VAL A 732 38.76 19.98 -18.24
N TYR A 733 40.03 20.34 -18.20
CA TYR A 733 40.46 21.64 -17.63
C TYR A 733 41.11 22.51 -18.69
N ASN A 734 40.90 23.82 -18.58
CA ASN A 734 41.71 24.86 -19.20
C ASN A 734 42.75 25.35 -18.16
N GLU A 735 43.96 24.82 -18.27
CA GLU A 735 45.06 25.13 -17.31
C GLU A 735 45.54 26.59 -17.38
N LYS A 736 45.24 27.33 -18.47
CA LYS A 736 45.62 28.75 -18.63
C LYS A 736 44.67 29.69 -17.90
N GLU A 737 43.45 29.28 -17.62
CA GLU A 737 42.44 30.08 -16.94
C GLU A 737 42.46 29.72 -15.46
N THR A 738 42.93 30.59 -14.60
CA THR A 738 43.06 30.34 -13.16
C THR A 738 42.35 31.43 -12.38
N LYS A 739 41.91 31.09 -11.13
CA LYS A 739 41.26 31.97 -10.18
C LYS A 739 41.77 31.69 -8.79
N LYS A 740 42.08 32.71 -8.02
CA LYS A 740 42.43 32.55 -6.61
C LYS A 740 41.30 33.04 -5.70
N ILE A 741 41.06 32.32 -4.65
CA ILE A 741 40.05 32.65 -3.63
C ILE A 741 40.74 32.63 -2.27
N ASP A 742 40.67 33.72 -1.52
CA ASP A 742 41.15 33.75 -0.16
C ASP A 742 40.32 32.91 0.80
N ALA A 743 40.96 32.11 1.62
CA ALA A 743 40.28 31.31 2.64
C ALA A 743 41.20 31.02 3.81
N ASP A 744 40.69 31.12 5.01
CA ASP A 744 41.40 30.70 6.23
C ASP A 744 40.98 29.28 6.67
N MET A 745 39.95 28.72 5.98
CA MET A 745 39.50 27.35 6.12
C MET A 745 39.04 26.79 4.78
N VAL A 746 39.45 25.57 4.47
CA VAL A 746 39.04 24.83 3.26
C VAL A 746 38.41 23.51 3.69
N ILE A 747 37.18 23.24 3.20
CA ILE A 747 36.48 22.01 3.48
C ILE A 747 36.39 21.20 2.17
N THR A 748 36.91 19.97 2.17
CA THR A 748 36.91 19.10 0.97
C THR A 748 35.75 18.12 1.02
N ALA A 749 34.89 18.13 -0.01
CA ALA A 749 33.66 17.33 -0.12
C ALA A 749 33.55 16.64 -1.48
N ILE A 750 34.62 15.94 -1.90
CA ILE A 750 34.79 15.36 -3.26
C ILE A 750 34.49 13.85 -3.32
N GLY A 751 33.68 13.35 -2.41
CA GLY A 751 33.25 11.93 -2.38
C GLY A 751 33.85 11.14 -1.23
N GLN A 752 33.45 9.90 -1.14
CA GLN A 752 33.75 8.98 -0.05
C GLN A 752 34.36 7.68 -0.60
N ARG A 753 35.12 6.98 0.24
CA ARG A 753 35.72 5.69 -0.06
C ARG A 753 35.45 4.70 1.07
N VAL A 754 35.38 3.44 0.71
CA VAL A 754 35.26 2.33 1.64
C VAL A 754 36.61 2.13 2.36
N ASP A 755 36.53 1.90 3.67
CA ASP A 755 37.70 1.48 4.46
C ASP A 755 37.59 -0.02 4.78
N LEU A 756 38.48 -0.81 4.21
CA LEU A 756 38.62 -2.24 4.48
C LEU A 756 39.87 -2.56 5.30
N SER A 757 40.57 -1.56 5.82
CA SER A 757 41.81 -1.74 6.58
C SER A 757 41.62 -2.62 7.84
N PHE A 758 40.41 -2.65 8.39
CA PHE A 758 40.06 -3.47 9.56
C PHE A 758 39.95 -4.97 9.22
N MET A 759 39.86 -5.33 7.94
CA MET A 759 39.68 -6.72 7.48
C MET A 759 40.93 -7.33 6.88
N LYS A 760 42.14 -6.85 7.22
CA LYS A 760 43.42 -7.32 6.61
C LYS A 760 43.62 -8.83 6.69
N ASP A 761 43.14 -9.47 7.74
CA ASP A 761 43.27 -10.91 7.97
C ASP A 761 42.04 -11.71 7.52
N SER A 762 41.06 -11.07 6.90
CA SER A 762 39.85 -11.73 6.37
C SER A 762 40.12 -12.37 5.01
N LYS A 763 39.45 -13.49 4.75
CA LYS A 763 39.42 -14.16 3.43
C LYS A 763 38.44 -13.49 2.45
N VAL A 764 37.64 -12.54 2.89
CA VAL A 764 36.72 -11.77 2.05
C VAL A 764 37.53 -10.92 1.06
N LYS A 765 37.27 -11.07 -0.23
CA LYS A 765 38.03 -10.38 -1.27
C LYS A 765 37.47 -9.00 -1.57
N ALA A 766 38.39 -8.05 -1.68
CA ALA A 766 38.08 -6.72 -2.21
C ALA A 766 38.13 -6.72 -3.74
N THR A 767 37.37 -5.86 -4.37
CA THR A 767 37.42 -5.55 -5.80
C THR A 767 38.59 -4.59 -6.11
N LYS A 768 38.88 -4.39 -7.37
CA LYS A 768 39.88 -3.38 -7.83
C LYS A 768 39.50 -1.93 -7.42
N ARG A 769 38.19 -1.70 -7.14
CA ARG A 769 37.67 -0.39 -6.68
C ARG A 769 37.75 -0.19 -5.17
N GLY A 770 38.29 -1.17 -4.40
CA GLY A 770 38.38 -1.13 -2.95
C GLY A 770 37.06 -1.39 -2.23
N THR A 771 36.07 -2.00 -2.86
CA THR A 771 34.81 -2.45 -2.26
C THR A 771 34.82 -3.96 -2.01
N ILE A 772 33.91 -4.49 -1.19
CA ILE A 772 33.76 -5.95 -1.04
C ILE A 772 33.11 -6.51 -2.32
N GLY A 773 33.75 -7.57 -2.89
CA GLY A 773 33.19 -8.27 -4.04
C GLY A 773 32.00 -9.15 -3.64
N THR A 774 30.87 -8.98 -4.34
CA THR A 774 29.65 -9.75 -4.13
C THR A 774 29.08 -10.31 -5.42
N GLN A 775 28.34 -11.38 -5.31
CA GLN A 775 27.54 -11.92 -6.40
C GLN A 775 26.26 -11.06 -6.56
N ALA A 776 25.89 -10.81 -7.81
CA ALA A 776 24.65 -10.11 -8.09
C ALA A 776 23.44 -10.84 -7.44
N ARG A 777 22.44 -10.10 -7.00
CA ARG A 777 21.21 -10.57 -6.36
C ARG A 777 21.40 -11.32 -5.02
N SER A 778 22.34 -12.25 -4.91
CA SER A 778 22.56 -12.96 -3.65
C SER A 778 23.30 -12.13 -2.62
N LEU A 779 24.04 -11.10 -3.05
CA LEU A 779 24.95 -10.30 -2.23
C LEU A 779 25.96 -11.14 -1.44
N ALA A 780 26.14 -12.41 -1.80
CA ALA A 780 27.10 -13.33 -1.20
C ALA A 780 28.53 -12.94 -1.58
N THR A 781 29.44 -12.97 -0.63
CA THR A 781 30.88 -12.81 -0.86
C THR A 781 31.52 -14.15 -1.32
N ASN A 782 32.81 -14.16 -1.52
CA ASN A 782 33.56 -15.38 -1.76
C ASN A 782 33.68 -16.31 -0.53
N VAL A 783 33.22 -15.88 0.65
CA VAL A 783 33.24 -16.66 1.90
C VAL A 783 31.81 -17.07 2.25
N ALA A 784 31.56 -18.37 2.32
CA ALA A 784 30.25 -18.93 2.64
C ALA A 784 29.71 -18.37 3.97
N GLY A 785 28.45 -17.95 3.98
CA GLY A 785 27.80 -17.36 5.15
C GLY A 785 28.10 -15.87 5.37
N ILE A 786 28.95 -15.24 4.54
CA ILE A 786 29.22 -13.80 4.60
C ILE A 786 28.64 -13.10 3.37
N PHE A 787 27.86 -12.09 3.63
CA PHE A 787 27.17 -11.25 2.65
C PHE A 787 27.60 -9.79 2.82
N ALA A 788 27.49 -8.96 1.76
CA ALA A 788 27.79 -7.54 1.87
C ALA A 788 26.83 -6.70 1.00
N GLY A 789 26.48 -5.51 1.46
CA GLY A 789 25.57 -4.61 0.73
C GLY A 789 25.65 -3.16 1.22
N GLY A 790 25.02 -2.25 0.50
CA GLY A 790 25.24 -0.81 0.61
C GLY A 790 26.60 -0.36 0.09
N ASP A 791 27.06 0.81 0.50
CA ASP A 791 28.27 1.42 -0.04
C ASP A 791 29.52 0.54 0.06
N VAL A 792 29.58 -0.35 1.05
CA VAL A 792 30.74 -1.25 1.21
C VAL A 792 30.94 -2.21 0.03
N SER A 793 29.88 -2.53 -0.69
CA SER A 793 29.93 -3.42 -1.87
C SER A 793 29.78 -2.67 -3.20
N ARG A 794 28.88 -1.68 -3.27
CA ARG A 794 28.63 -0.95 -4.53
C ARG A 794 29.48 0.31 -4.71
N GLY A 795 30.10 0.83 -3.64
CA GLY A 795 30.67 2.16 -3.57
C GLY A 795 29.66 3.20 -3.09
N GLN A 796 30.05 4.46 -3.06
CA GLN A 796 29.18 5.56 -2.66
C GLN A 796 27.89 5.57 -3.49
N GLY A 797 26.74 5.59 -2.82
CA GLY A 797 25.43 5.56 -3.44
C GLY A 797 24.37 6.29 -2.62
N LEU A 798 23.12 6.12 -3.02
CA LEU A 798 21.98 6.72 -2.37
C LEU A 798 21.53 5.90 -1.15
N MET A 799 20.99 6.59 -0.15
CA MET A 799 20.47 5.94 1.06
C MET A 799 19.38 4.92 0.73
N ILE A 800 18.51 5.22 -0.23
CA ILE A 800 17.44 4.30 -0.68
C ILE A 800 17.99 3.04 -1.34
N GLU A 801 19.12 3.11 -2.03
CA GLU A 801 19.80 1.95 -2.62
C GLU A 801 20.44 1.08 -1.56
N ALA A 802 21.06 1.69 -0.54
CA ALA A 802 21.58 0.95 0.60
C ALA A 802 20.47 0.20 1.37
N MET A 803 19.27 0.79 1.49
CA MET A 803 18.10 0.12 2.06
C MET A 803 17.61 -1.03 1.16
N ALA A 804 17.60 -0.85 -0.15
CA ALA A 804 17.28 -1.90 -1.11
C ALA A 804 18.21 -3.11 -0.95
N ASP A 805 19.51 -2.88 -0.83
CA ASP A 805 20.50 -3.94 -0.55
C ASP A 805 20.23 -4.63 0.79
N GLY A 806 19.88 -3.89 1.83
CA GLY A 806 19.51 -4.46 3.13
C GLY A 806 18.29 -5.38 3.06
N LYS A 807 17.26 -4.98 2.30
CA LYS A 807 16.08 -5.81 2.04
C LYS A 807 16.43 -7.06 1.23
N GLN A 808 17.23 -6.90 0.18
CA GLN A 808 17.70 -8.00 -0.65
C GLN A 808 18.58 -8.98 0.14
N ALA A 809 19.48 -8.48 0.99
CA ALA A 809 20.31 -9.29 1.88
C ALA A 809 19.45 -10.15 2.83
N ALA A 810 18.37 -9.60 3.38
CA ALA A 810 17.47 -10.38 4.24
C ALA A 810 16.80 -11.54 3.49
N ILE A 811 16.45 -11.35 2.21
CA ILE A 811 15.92 -12.42 1.36
C ILE A 811 17.01 -13.46 1.08
N ALA A 812 18.20 -13.02 0.67
CA ALA A 812 19.29 -13.90 0.30
C ALA A 812 19.80 -14.73 1.48
N ILE A 813 19.94 -14.14 2.66
CA ILE A 813 20.34 -14.82 3.89
C ILE A 813 19.28 -15.86 4.31
N ASP A 814 17.97 -15.52 4.25
CA ASP A 814 16.90 -16.46 4.54
C ASP A 814 16.93 -17.67 3.61
N CYS A 815 17.09 -17.44 2.29
CA CYS A 815 17.22 -18.51 1.30
C CYS A 815 18.46 -19.38 1.56
N TYR A 816 19.61 -18.78 1.85
CA TYR A 816 20.84 -19.47 2.18
C TYR A 816 20.69 -20.39 3.42
N LEU A 817 20.11 -19.86 4.50
CA LEU A 817 19.93 -20.62 5.75
C LEU A 817 18.89 -21.73 5.60
N ARG A 818 17.87 -21.54 4.80
CA ARG A 818 16.87 -22.57 4.48
C ARG A 818 17.32 -23.54 3.39
N LYS A 819 18.44 -23.29 2.74
CA LYS A 819 18.96 -24.08 1.61
C LYS A 819 17.97 -24.16 0.43
N VAL A 820 17.32 -23.04 0.14
CA VAL A 820 16.43 -22.89 -1.03
C VAL A 820 17.02 -21.90 -2.01
N GLU A 821 16.66 -22.04 -3.28
CA GLU A 821 17.07 -21.10 -4.32
C GLU A 821 16.46 -19.72 -4.10
N LEU A 822 17.21 -18.69 -4.54
CA LEU A 822 16.65 -17.35 -4.61
C LEU A 822 15.46 -17.32 -5.58
N PRO A 823 14.37 -16.65 -5.24
CA PRO A 823 13.29 -16.44 -6.18
C PRO A 823 13.81 -15.90 -7.51
N PRO A 824 13.25 -16.28 -8.65
CA PRO A 824 13.65 -15.69 -9.93
C PRO A 824 13.49 -14.17 -9.87
N PRO A 825 14.21 -13.38 -10.67
CA PRO A 825 13.93 -11.95 -10.77
C PRO A 825 12.47 -11.77 -11.19
N PRO A 826 11.79 -10.74 -10.69
CA PRO A 826 10.48 -10.42 -11.21
C PRO A 826 10.60 -10.21 -12.74
N PRO A 827 9.58 -10.61 -13.51
CA PRO A 827 9.55 -10.31 -14.93
C PRO A 827 9.60 -8.80 -15.15
N GLU A 828 10.05 -8.38 -16.32
CA GLU A 828 10.05 -6.97 -16.68
C GLU A 828 8.63 -6.42 -16.65
N PRO A 829 8.36 -5.38 -15.85
CA PRO A 829 7.00 -4.88 -15.66
C PRO A 829 6.50 -4.15 -16.91
N ILE A 830 5.21 -4.24 -17.18
CA ILE A 830 4.53 -3.37 -18.15
C ILE A 830 4.30 -2.03 -17.47
N LEU A 831 4.97 -0.99 -17.95
CA LEU A 831 4.80 0.35 -17.40
C LEU A 831 3.47 0.96 -17.85
N ALA A 832 2.78 1.61 -16.91
CA ALA A 832 1.61 2.41 -17.20
C ALA A 832 2.04 3.74 -17.82
N ASP A 833 2.09 3.83 -19.15
CA ASP A 833 2.48 5.06 -19.83
C ASP A 833 1.27 5.94 -20.16
N VAL A 834 1.37 7.24 -19.87
CA VAL A 834 0.31 8.21 -20.21
C VAL A 834 0.29 8.57 -21.70
N GLU A 835 1.36 8.29 -22.45
CA GLU A 835 1.44 8.54 -23.89
C GLU A 835 0.66 7.50 -24.70
N GLU A 836 0.31 6.36 -24.12
CA GLU A 836 -0.58 5.42 -24.79
C GLU A 836 -1.94 6.07 -25.12
N PRO A 837 -2.45 5.88 -26.35
CA PRO A 837 -3.73 6.47 -26.80
C PRO A 837 -4.88 6.21 -25.83
N ALA A 838 -4.86 5.05 -25.23
CA ALA A 838 -5.84 4.62 -24.25
C ALA A 838 -5.79 5.44 -22.95
N PHE A 839 -4.61 5.82 -22.49
CA PHE A 839 -4.44 6.67 -21.31
C PHE A 839 -4.78 8.14 -21.65
N GLN A 840 -4.40 8.61 -22.83
CA GLN A 840 -4.69 9.98 -23.31
C GLN A 840 -6.17 10.28 -23.44
N PHE A 841 -7.00 9.29 -23.79
CA PHE A 841 -8.46 9.50 -23.84
C PHE A 841 -9.01 9.98 -22.50
N HIS A 842 -8.44 9.52 -21.38
CA HIS A 842 -8.85 9.91 -20.04
C HIS A 842 -8.18 11.20 -19.55
N LEU A 843 -7.01 11.54 -20.09
CA LEU A 843 -6.28 12.76 -19.72
C LEU A 843 -6.93 14.03 -20.28
N ARG A 844 -7.76 13.92 -21.33
CA ARG A 844 -8.50 15.06 -21.91
C ARG A 844 -9.42 15.76 -20.92
N GLU A 845 -9.81 15.10 -19.84
CA GLU A 845 -10.68 15.64 -18.79
C GLU A 845 -9.91 16.14 -17.56
N TYR A 846 -8.55 15.97 -17.51
CA TYR A 846 -7.77 16.44 -16.37
C TYR A 846 -7.56 17.94 -16.41
N LYS A 847 -7.97 18.63 -15.37
CA LYS A 847 -7.61 20.03 -15.15
C LYS A 847 -6.17 20.11 -14.65
N LYS A 848 -5.42 21.10 -15.11
CA LYS A 848 -4.15 21.47 -14.52
C LYS A 848 -4.39 21.92 -13.07
N GLU A 849 -3.58 21.42 -12.16
CA GLU A 849 -3.64 21.72 -10.74
C GLU A 849 -2.21 21.99 -10.26
N ASP A 850 -1.98 23.11 -9.61
CA ASP A 850 -0.67 23.45 -9.06
C ASP A 850 -0.26 22.45 -7.97
N ARG A 851 1.04 22.17 -7.89
CA ARG A 851 1.63 21.36 -6.80
C ARG A 851 1.45 22.11 -5.48
N VAL A 852 0.98 21.40 -4.45
CA VAL A 852 0.80 21.98 -3.11
C VAL A 852 2.18 22.24 -2.48
N LYS A 853 2.41 23.50 -2.13
CA LYS A 853 3.70 23.93 -1.56
C LYS A 853 3.85 23.48 -0.12
N THR A 854 5.04 23.01 0.22
CA THR A 854 5.44 22.73 1.60
C THR A 854 5.86 24.00 2.34
N GLN A 855 5.84 23.96 3.66
CA GLN A 855 6.32 25.05 4.50
C GLN A 855 7.85 24.98 4.61
N VAL A 856 8.50 26.10 4.39
CA VAL A 856 9.95 26.24 4.53
C VAL A 856 10.26 27.39 5.49
N THR A 857 11.21 27.15 6.42
CA THR A 857 11.67 28.19 7.35
C THR A 857 12.33 29.32 6.58
N ALA A 858 11.88 30.55 6.78
CA ALA A 858 12.42 31.71 6.09
C ALA A 858 13.94 31.88 6.35
N PRO A 859 14.74 32.29 5.35
CA PRO A 859 16.21 32.35 5.44
C PRO A 859 16.72 33.14 6.65
N ALA A 860 16.07 34.26 6.99
CA ALA A 860 16.44 35.07 8.16
C ALA A 860 16.31 34.31 9.49
N LYS A 861 15.46 33.29 9.59
CA LYS A 861 15.26 32.48 10.78
C LYS A 861 16.16 31.24 10.83
N ARG A 862 16.91 30.94 9.77
CA ARG A 862 17.84 29.80 9.70
C ARG A 862 19.19 30.09 10.31
N LYS A 863 19.59 31.35 10.40
CA LYS A 863 20.91 31.81 10.90
C LYS A 863 21.13 31.33 12.34
N SER A 864 22.35 30.89 12.61
CA SER A 864 22.82 30.49 13.94
C SER A 864 22.06 29.38 14.66
N ASN A 865 21.25 28.56 13.94
CA ASN A 865 20.60 27.42 14.50
C ASN A 865 20.56 26.24 13.51
N PHE A 866 20.22 25.04 14.03
CA PHE A 866 20.10 23.80 13.26
C PHE A 866 18.69 23.24 13.26
N LYS A 867 17.67 24.08 13.46
CA LYS A 867 16.27 23.68 13.34
C LYS A 867 15.95 23.27 11.91
N GLU A 868 15.03 22.35 11.78
CA GLU A 868 14.59 21.82 10.48
C GLU A 868 14.11 22.95 9.55
N VAL A 869 14.58 22.93 8.30
CA VAL A 869 14.31 23.97 7.31
C VAL A 869 13.04 23.68 6.54
N ASN A 870 12.97 22.52 5.89
CA ASN A 870 11.74 22.08 5.24
C ASN A 870 10.83 21.50 6.32
N LEU A 871 9.62 22.05 6.49
CA LEU A 871 8.67 21.65 7.52
C LEU A 871 7.58 20.72 6.98
N GLY A 872 7.58 20.42 5.68
CA GLY A 872 6.57 19.60 5.03
C GLY A 872 5.23 20.29 4.83
N PHE A 873 4.17 19.52 4.62
CA PHE A 873 2.82 20.08 4.48
C PHE A 873 2.32 20.71 5.76
N LYS A 874 1.55 21.79 5.62
CA LYS A 874 1.01 22.55 6.76
C LYS A 874 0.10 21.71 7.67
N ASN A 875 -0.72 20.86 7.06
CA ASN A 875 -1.72 20.05 7.75
C ASN A 875 -2.13 18.84 6.89
N LYS A 876 -3.02 18.01 7.42
CA LYS A 876 -3.54 16.82 6.76
C LYS A 876 -4.24 17.14 5.44
N GLU A 877 -5.01 18.23 5.40
CA GLU A 877 -5.78 18.64 4.22
C GLU A 877 -4.84 18.96 3.05
N ALA A 878 -3.74 19.66 3.28
CA ALA A 878 -2.74 19.97 2.25
C ALA A 878 -2.09 18.69 1.70
N CYS A 879 -1.76 17.72 2.56
CA CYS A 879 -1.24 16.41 2.12
C CYS A 879 -2.28 15.63 1.32
N VAL A 880 -3.54 15.63 1.73
CA VAL A 880 -4.65 14.98 1.02
C VAL A 880 -4.88 15.63 -0.34
N GLU A 881 -4.84 16.94 -0.42
CA GLU A 881 -5.00 17.71 -1.66
C GLU A 881 -3.91 17.35 -2.66
N GLU A 882 -2.63 17.38 -2.25
CA GLU A 882 -1.52 16.97 -3.11
C GLU A 882 -1.64 15.51 -3.54
N ALA A 883 -1.96 14.61 -2.62
CA ALA A 883 -2.12 13.19 -2.94
C ALA A 883 -3.28 12.93 -3.93
N ARG A 884 -4.32 13.77 -3.94
CA ARG A 884 -5.43 13.68 -4.89
C ARG A 884 -5.04 14.04 -6.32
N ARG A 885 -3.97 14.79 -6.53
CA ARG A 885 -3.44 15.07 -7.86
C ARG A 885 -2.93 13.80 -8.57
N CYS A 886 -2.62 12.74 -7.81
CA CYS A 886 -2.09 11.50 -8.37
C CYS A 886 -3.02 10.88 -9.44
N LEU A 887 -2.44 10.51 -10.59
CA LEU A 887 -3.17 9.84 -11.69
C LEU A 887 -3.56 8.40 -11.38
N THR A 888 -3.10 7.83 -10.27
CA THR A 888 -3.35 6.42 -9.89
C THR A 888 -3.05 5.45 -11.03
N CYS A 889 -1.87 5.60 -11.65
CA CYS A 889 -1.49 4.96 -12.93
C CYS A 889 -1.75 3.45 -12.97
N ARG A 890 -1.41 2.69 -11.90
CA ARG A 890 -1.71 1.27 -11.81
C ARG A 890 -3.21 0.98 -11.97
N CYS A 891 -4.06 1.75 -11.30
CA CYS A 891 -5.50 1.59 -11.36
C CYS A 891 -6.06 2.03 -12.72
N SER A 892 -5.50 3.08 -13.28
CA SER A 892 -5.90 3.65 -14.56
C SER A 892 -5.58 2.72 -15.73
N ALA A 893 -4.44 2.02 -15.71
CA ALA A 893 -4.02 1.09 -16.74
C ALA A 893 -4.92 -0.16 -16.87
N VAL A 894 -5.67 -0.53 -15.84
CA VAL A 894 -6.57 -1.71 -15.86
C VAL A 894 -7.86 -1.49 -16.66
N ARG A 895 -8.05 -0.32 -17.21
CA ARG A 895 -9.30 0.06 -17.90
C ARG A 895 -9.57 -0.72 -19.19
N TYR A 896 -8.56 -1.29 -19.80
CA TYR A 896 -8.59 -1.91 -21.13
C TYR A 896 -8.56 -3.42 -21.12
#